data_151202c2254ccef299fed1e3df27d0b0
#
_entry.id   151202c2254ccef299fed1e3df27d0b0
#
_cell.length_a   1.000
_cell.length_b   1.000
_cell.length_c   1.000
_cell.angle_alpha   90.00
_cell.angle_beta   90.00
_cell.angle_gamma   90.00
#
_symmetry.space_group_name_H-M   'P 1'
#
loop_
_entity.id
_entity.type
_entity.pdbx_description
1 polymer ?
#
loop_
_entity_poly.entity_id
_entity_poly.type
_entity_poly.pdbx_seq_one_letter_code
_entity_poly.pdbx_strand_id
1 'polypeptide(L)'
;MTRSSIQPKTLSPARISVARLAAAASLALALLAAAAPLAAQTPERRPPGAQPPAAGPGEIRGTVVDGQGSTPVGSASIAVRSRADSSLVAGAIAAADGSFRIQGLRPGAYYLRVSMLGYTPQTSATLTVTPAAPAVNAGPIRLARGAVALAGITATGERQAVAIAPDRNTYAARNVAPAATNASEVLEAVPSVQVDADGVVSLRGNENVVVQINGRPSPIRGAQLAAYLKQLPANTLERVEVVPNPSARQDPEGMAGIINIVLKQNVDLGLSGGVTLAASTADRYTASGNLGYQRGPATVFLSYGFTSDDRSTTGINDRTRLALGAPLSFTEQSISGSSGNGGHNFNGSIDYRLSERNVLSSGLLVNLRGSTDASTSLYSELDATRILLDRYQRIRDSQSDNAMVDYTVGFKRTLQPQRHELSAEGRVNRQGDDDRTGLWRQPVGGTSQLDAEIDRTRATTWQLTGQVDYTRGLGAHTKLETGYKGYARWHDRDYTVLADPLGTGSFAPSDLSNTLALDEQVNAVYGVLSGGAGRWELQGGLRAEYAGRQFSLASTGERFPHSYASLFPSGLVSYKLGEQDQLKLSYSRRIRRPGTQELNPFPVFFDLQNVFLGNPELNPEYTDAIELGFQHSARMGSVQLSPFYRRTSDVIRIIINTADSVAGREVTSVSFQNLDTGDSWGADLNGSLRMGQAFSGLAGFNVFKTVTSGGGGESSLSSNAVTWSARVNGTWNVTPRTALTAAYFYRAPMKIERGRFDAFANANVSVRQKLNGDKASLTLRLSDPFNQQRFRIQAGDDNVIQLTERASTSRAVHVTFQYNFGQAPRVRQPRQQDPPPQSGSPFGG
;
A
#
# COMPACT_ATOMS: atom_id res chain seq x y z
N MET A 1 56.59 -4.05 -23.08
CA MET A 1 57.17 -5.24 -22.47
C MET A 1 56.42 -5.44 -21.18
N THR A 2 56.01 -6.58 -20.81
CA THR A 2 55.06 -7.03 -19.81
C THR A 2 53.58 -6.82 -20.21
N ARG A 3 53.04 -7.82 -20.93
CA ARG A 3 51.60 -8.02 -21.18
C ARG A 3 50.94 -8.40 -19.88
N SER A 4 50.14 -7.46 -19.30
CA SER A 4 49.15 -7.79 -18.29
C SER A 4 47.87 -8.26 -18.99
N SER A 5 47.65 -9.55 -19.00
CA SER A 5 46.40 -10.19 -19.46
C SER A 5 45.33 -9.89 -18.45
N ILE A 6 44.45 -8.93 -18.77
CA ILE A 6 43.19 -8.76 -18.05
C ILE A 6 42.28 -9.90 -18.49
N GLN A 7 42.31 -11.00 -17.76
CA GLN A 7 41.22 -11.99 -17.83
C GLN A 7 39.95 -11.33 -17.28
N PRO A 8 38.79 -11.50 -17.95
CA PRO A 8 37.51 -11.11 -17.39
C PRO A 8 37.30 -11.90 -16.09
N LYS A 9 37.42 -11.26 -14.94
CA LYS A 9 36.94 -11.84 -13.69
C LYS A 9 35.45 -12.03 -13.85
N THR A 10 35.04 -13.28 -14.03
CA THR A 10 33.66 -13.70 -13.79
C THR A 10 33.28 -13.20 -12.42
N LEU A 11 32.49 -12.13 -12.37
CA LEU A 11 31.87 -11.62 -11.16
C LEU A 11 30.95 -12.73 -10.66
N SER A 12 31.48 -13.54 -9.74
CA SER A 12 30.67 -14.51 -8.99
C SER A 12 29.51 -13.72 -8.38
N PRO A 13 28.25 -14.16 -8.57
CA PRO A 13 27.12 -13.51 -7.92
C PRO A 13 27.46 -13.39 -6.45
N ALA A 14 27.30 -12.18 -5.89
CA ALA A 14 27.58 -11.91 -4.50
C ALA A 14 26.70 -12.83 -3.65
N ARG A 15 27.18 -14.07 -3.44
CA ARG A 15 26.63 -14.98 -2.45
C ARG A 15 26.80 -14.26 -1.12
N ILE A 16 25.70 -13.62 -0.67
CA ILE A 16 25.60 -13.18 0.71
C ILE A 16 25.82 -14.44 1.53
N SER A 17 27.04 -14.58 2.07
CA SER A 17 27.44 -15.84 2.70
C SER A 17 26.50 -16.07 3.88
N VAL A 18 26.10 -17.33 4.06
CA VAL A 18 25.30 -17.80 5.20
C VAL A 18 25.87 -17.29 6.54
N ALA A 19 27.19 -17.00 6.60
CA ALA A 19 27.85 -16.39 7.74
C ALA A 19 27.37 -14.94 8.04
N ARG A 20 26.98 -14.13 7.02
CA ARG A 20 26.41 -12.78 7.25
C ARG A 20 24.94 -12.86 7.68
N LEU A 21 24.21 -13.86 7.22
CA LEU A 21 22.86 -14.18 7.72
C LEU A 21 22.90 -14.72 9.15
N ALA A 22 23.89 -15.52 9.52
CA ALA A 22 24.10 -15.98 10.89
C ALA A 22 24.45 -14.81 11.83
N ALA A 23 25.19 -13.80 11.40
CA ALA A 23 25.51 -12.61 12.19
C ALA A 23 24.27 -11.71 12.40
N ALA A 24 23.40 -11.56 11.39
CA ALA A 24 22.14 -10.82 11.51
C ALA A 24 21.12 -11.57 12.39
N ALA A 25 21.06 -12.90 12.26
CA ALA A 25 20.24 -13.75 13.13
C ALA A 25 20.73 -13.77 14.57
N SER A 26 22.05 -13.72 14.79
CA SER A 26 22.65 -13.64 16.13
C SER A 26 22.38 -12.32 16.81
N LEU A 27 22.34 -11.19 16.08
CA LEU A 27 21.98 -9.88 16.61
C LEU A 27 20.49 -9.81 16.97
N ALA A 28 19.61 -10.43 16.18
CA ALA A 28 18.19 -10.55 16.49
C ALA A 28 17.92 -11.47 17.67
N LEU A 29 18.70 -12.55 17.82
CA LEU A 29 18.63 -13.47 18.98
C LEU A 29 19.21 -12.85 20.24
N ALA A 30 20.24 -12.01 20.14
CA ALA A 30 20.83 -11.29 21.28
C ALA A 30 19.88 -10.21 21.83
N LEU A 31 19.09 -9.57 20.97
CA LEU A 31 18.03 -8.65 21.37
C LEU A 31 16.83 -9.36 22.04
N LEU A 32 16.59 -10.64 21.68
CA LEU A 32 15.57 -11.49 22.33
C LEU A 32 16.05 -12.07 23.68
N ALA A 33 17.36 -12.27 23.87
CA ALA A 33 17.92 -12.79 25.11
C ALA A 33 18.02 -11.75 26.25
N ALA A 34 17.94 -10.44 25.94
CA ALA A 34 17.93 -9.35 26.91
C ALA A 34 16.57 -9.15 27.59
N ALA A 35 15.51 -9.83 27.16
CA ALA A 35 14.21 -9.87 27.81
C ALA A 35 14.14 -11.08 28.76
N ALA A 36 14.82 -11.02 29.90
CA ALA A 36 14.70 -12.03 30.94
C ALA A 36 13.24 -12.14 31.45
N PRO A 37 12.70 -13.34 31.69
CA PRO A 37 11.31 -13.50 32.06
C PRO A 37 11.08 -13.05 33.49
N LEU A 38 10.23 -12.04 33.70
CA LEU A 38 9.52 -11.88 34.94
C LEU A 38 8.60 -13.10 35.11
N ALA A 39 8.88 -13.90 36.10
CA ALA A 39 8.19 -15.13 36.44
C ALA A 39 6.66 -14.93 36.40
N ALA A 40 6.01 -15.57 35.46
CA ALA A 40 4.58 -15.74 35.47
C ALA A 40 4.22 -16.74 36.58
N GLN A 41 3.60 -16.24 37.63
CA GLN A 41 2.92 -17.11 38.59
C GLN A 41 1.74 -17.78 37.90
N THR A 42 1.83 -19.09 37.75
CA THR A 42 0.72 -19.94 37.29
C THR A 42 -0.45 -19.83 38.26
N PRO A 43 -1.70 -19.63 37.79
CA PRO A 43 -2.85 -19.75 38.69
C PRO A 43 -3.07 -21.23 39.04
N GLU A 44 -2.93 -21.60 40.28
CA GLU A 44 -3.32 -22.92 40.81
C GLU A 44 -4.79 -23.20 40.48
N ARG A 45 -5.02 -24.31 39.79
CA ARG A 45 -6.35 -24.89 39.60
C ARG A 45 -6.91 -25.34 40.94
N ARG A 46 -7.96 -24.67 41.39
CA ARG A 46 -8.77 -25.09 42.55
C ARG A 46 -9.49 -26.40 42.23
N PRO A 47 -9.41 -27.42 43.08
CA PRO A 47 -10.19 -28.66 42.95
C PRO A 47 -11.68 -28.37 43.10
N PRO A 48 -12.58 -29.10 42.37
CA PRO A 48 -14.02 -28.98 42.55
C PRO A 48 -14.45 -29.68 43.81
N GLY A 49 -15.12 -28.96 44.71
CA GLY A 49 -15.80 -29.57 45.83
C GLY A 49 -15.57 -28.97 47.23
N ALA A 50 -15.41 -27.66 47.35
CA ALA A 50 -15.47 -27.01 48.67
C ALA A 50 -16.89 -26.48 48.95
N GLN A 51 -17.60 -27.07 49.89
CA GLN A 51 -18.82 -26.53 50.46
C GLN A 51 -18.62 -25.09 50.90
N PRO A 52 -19.65 -24.19 50.80
CA PRO A 52 -19.53 -22.82 51.29
C PRO A 52 -19.18 -22.85 52.80
N PRO A 53 -18.18 -22.09 53.22
CA PRO A 53 -17.81 -22.06 54.64
C PRO A 53 -18.95 -21.50 55.46
N ALA A 54 -19.25 -22.17 56.63
CA ALA A 54 -20.31 -21.80 57.57
C ALA A 54 -20.28 -20.31 57.88
N ALA A 55 -21.45 -19.65 57.89
CA ALA A 55 -21.61 -18.24 58.23
C ALA A 55 -21.15 -17.96 59.65
N GLY A 56 -20.40 -16.85 59.85
CA GLY A 56 -19.97 -16.41 61.19
C GLY A 56 -21.03 -15.52 61.86
N PRO A 57 -20.91 -15.24 63.18
CA PRO A 57 -21.88 -14.40 63.92
C PRO A 57 -21.71 -12.89 63.64
N GLY A 58 -20.73 -12.48 62.80
CA GLY A 58 -20.37 -11.06 62.58
C GLY A 58 -21.28 -10.31 61.67
N GLU A 59 -21.46 -9.03 61.91
CA GLU A 59 -22.26 -8.09 61.11
C GLU A 59 -21.51 -6.76 60.91
N ILE A 60 -21.60 -6.20 59.70
CA ILE A 60 -21.20 -4.83 59.39
C ILE A 60 -22.42 -4.06 58.87
N ARG A 61 -22.67 -2.89 59.45
CA ARG A 61 -23.73 -1.96 59.04
C ARG A 61 -23.19 -0.56 58.86
N GLY A 62 -23.87 0.26 58.01
CA GLY A 62 -23.48 1.64 57.76
C GLY A 62 -24.44 2.33 56.81
N THR A 63 -24.09 3.54 56.38
CA THR A 63 -24.87 4.30 55.40
C THR A 63 -23.96 4.83 54.30
N VAL A 64 -24.48 4.95 53.08
CA VAL A 64 -23.81 5.57 51.95
C VAL A 64 -24.43 6.92 51.68
N VAL A 65 -23.63 7.99 51.62
CA VAL A 65 -24.08 9.36 51.41
C VAL A 65 -23.27 10.10 50.36
N ASP A 66 -23.87 11.13 49.71
CA ASP A 66 -23.20 12.01 48.77
C ASP A 66 -22.12 12.85 49.47
N GLY A 67 -20.95 12.99 48.86
CA GLY A 67 -19.79 13.69 49.40
C GLY A 67 -19.95 15.20 49.55
N GLN A 68 -20.84 15.84 48.75
CA GLN A 68 -21.11 17.29 48.83
C GLN A 68 -22.34 17.67 49.65
N GLY A 69 -23.18 16.71 50.04
CA GLY A 69 -24.32 16.89 50.92
C GLY A 69 -24.63 15.56 51.61
N SER A 70 -25.20 15.53 52.75
CA SER A 70 -25.53 14.28 53.46
C SER A 70 -26.72 13.52 52.85
N THR A 71 -26.99 13.69 51.57
CA THR A 71 -28.09 13.02 50.83
C THR A 71 -27.78 11.52 50.75
N PRO A 72 -28.72 10.63 51.12
CA PRO A 72 -28.51 9.18 51.00
C PRO A 72 -28.30 8.75 49.54
N VAL A 73 -27.37 7.79 49.33
CA VAL A 73 -27.12 7.19 48.00
C VAL A 73 -27.62 5.74 48.06
N GLY A 74 -28.85 5.56 47.58
CA GLY A 74 -29.46 4.23 47.45
C GLY A 74 -28.87 3.45 46.26
N SER A 75 -29.03 2.11 46.29
CA SER A 75 -28.56 1.19 45.23
C SER A 75 -27.02 1.16 45.05
N ALA A 76 -26.24 1.73 45.96
CA ALA A 76 -24.79 1.58 45.93
C ALA A 76 -24.38 0.13 46.23
N SER A 77 -23.43 -0.40 45.47
CA SER A 77 -22.87 -1.75 45.68
C SER A 77 -21.74 -1.70 46.74
N ILE A 78 -21.87 -2.50 47.75
CA ILE A 78 -20.90 -2.63 48.88
C ILE A 78 -20.25 -4.01 48.81
N ALA A 79 -18.94 -4.08 48.60
CA ALA A 79 -18.14 -5.30 48.66
C ALA A 79 -17.29 -5.33 49.93
N VAL A 80 -17.48 -6.36 50.78
CA VAL A 80 -16.63 -6.64 51.96
C VAL A 80 -15.42 -7.45 51.48
N ARG A 81 -14.25 -6.94 51.77
CA ARG A 81 -13.00 -7.61 51.41
C ARG A 81 -12.15 -7.88 52.65
N SER A 82 -11.52 -9.06 52.69
CA SER A 82 -10.54 -9.43 53.71
C SER A 82 -9.32 -8.49 53.63
N ARG A 83 -8.85 -8.03 54.82
CA ARG A 83 -7.65 -7.19 54.87
C ARG A 83 -6.37 -8.00 54.64
N ALA A 84 -6.38 -9.32 54.83
CA ALA A 84 -5.21 -10.18 54.72
C ALA A 84 -4.82 -10.44 53.26
N ASP A 85 -5.81 -10.69 52.38
CA ASP A 85 -5.57 -11.15 51.00
C ASP A 85 -6.42 -10.40 49.96
N SER A 86 -7.18 -9.38 50.37
CA SER A 86 -8.08 -8.60 49.50
C SER A 86 -9.18 -9.44 48.81
N SER A 87 -9.42 -10.69 49.25
CA SER A 87 -10.48 -11.53 48.70
C SER A 87 -11.86 -10.96 49.01
N LEU A 88 -12.84 -11.22 48.14
CA LEU A 88 -14.23 -10.85 48.36
C LEU A 88 -14.85 -11.86 49.32
N VAL A 89 -15.37 -11.36 50.47
CA VAL A 89 -15.97 -12.18 51.53
C VAL A 89 -17.48 -12.14 51.46
N ALA A 90 -18.07 -10.96 51.31
CA ALA A 90 -19.51 -10.75 51.24
C ALA A 90 -19.84 -9.46 50.50
N GLY A 91 -21.12 -9.22 50.15
CA GLY A 91 -21.56 -7.99 49.51
C GLY A 91 -23.02 -7.68 49.84
N ALA A 92 -23.39 -6.40 49.71
CA ALA A 92 -24.75 -5.91 49.83
C ALA A 92 -25.01 -4.77 48.84
N ILE A 93 -26.28 -4.42 48.69
CA ILE A 93 -26.74 -3.23 47.98
C ILE A 93 -27.39 -2.31 49.01
N ALA A 94 -27.03 -1.01 48.98
CA ALA A 94 -27.64 -0.02 49.85
C ALA A 94 -29.14 0.13 49.56
N ALA A 95 -29.93 0.21 50.61
CA ALA A 95 -31.36 0.52 50.54
C ALA A 95 -31.60 1.96 50.03
N ALA A 96 -32.85 2.33 49.72
CA ALA A 96 -33.19 3.64 49.17
C ALA A 96 -32.77 4.82 50.08
N ASP A 97 -32.70 4.58 51.40
CA ASP A 97 -32.20 5.52 52.43
C ASP A 97 -30.67 5.50 52.62
N GLY A 98 -29.96 4.80 51.73
CA GLY A 98 -28.51 4.64 51.77
C GLY A 98 -28.00 3.65 52.82
N SER A 99 -28.85 3.04 53.66
CA SER A 99 -28.44 2.10 54.69
C SER A 99 -28.05 0.74 54.08
N PHE A 100 -27.11 0.04 54.69
CA PHE A 100 -26.75 -1.32 54.36
C PHE A 100 -26.44 -2.15 55.60
N ARG A 101 -26.65 -3.48 55.51
CA ARG A 101 -26.38 -4.45 56.53
C ARG A 101 -25.85 -5.74 55.93
N ILE A 102 -24.67 -6.21 56.40
CA ILE A 102 -23.99 -7.38 55.90
C ILE A 102 -23.75 -8.32 57.04
N GLN A 103 -24.34 -9.50 57.00
CA GLN A 103 -24.31 -10.51 58.08
C GLN A 103 -23.48 -11.72 57.64
N GLY A 104 -23.18 -12.61 58.57
CA GLY A 104 -22.52 -13.89 58.32
C GLY A 104 -21.00 -13.80 58.23
N LEU A 105 -20.40 -12.72 58.77
CA LEU A 105 -18.96 -12.51 58.76
C LEU A 105 -18.28 -13.26 59.92
N ARG A 106 -17.13 -13.87 59.62
CA ARG A 106 -16.27 -14.47 60.67
C ARG A 106 -15.47 -13.38 61.37
N PRO A 107 -15.02 -13.63 62.63
CA PRO A 107 -14.06 -12.75 63.29
C PRO A 107 -12.84 -12.54 62.40
N GLY A 108 -12.47 -11.25 62.13
CA GLY A 108 -11.41 -10.88 61.19
C GLY A 108 -11.38 -9.39 60.87
N ALA A 109 -10.34 -8.95 60.19
CA ALA A 109 -10.19 -7.57 59.69
C ALA A 109 -10.67 -7.44 58.25
N TYR A 110 -11.55 -6.48 58.02
CA TYR A 110 -12.21 -6.24 56.72
C TYR A 110 -12.10 -4.78 56.31
N TYR A 111 -12.33 -4.51 55.03
CA TYR A 111 -12.61 -3.17 54.51
C TYR A 111 -13.75 -3.24 53.47
N LEU A 112 -14.49 -2.15 53.35
CA LEU A 112 -15.58 -2.04 52.41
C LEU A 112 -15.10 -1.30 51.16
N ARG A 113 -15.43 -1.80 50.02
CA ARG A 113 -15.32 -1.05 48.76
C ARG A 113 -16.73 -0.74 48.28
N VAL A 114 -17.07 0.54 48.27
CA VAL A 114 -18.40 1.04 47.86
C VAL A 114 -18.31 1.70 46.50
N SER A 115 -19.21 1.34 45.59
CA SER A 115 -19.28 1.89 44.23
C SER A 115 -20.72 2.14 43.81
N MET A 116 -20.94 3.25 43.10
CA MET A 116 -22.22 3.63 42.51
C MET A 116 -22.00 4.33 41.19
N LEU A 117 -22.86 4.10 40.22
CA LEU A 117 -22.78 4.78 38.90
C LEU A 117 -22.89 6.31 39.10
N GLY A 118 -21.93 7.06 38.52
CA GLY A 118 -21.85 8.52 38.71
C GLY A 118 -21.02 8.99 39.89
N TYR A 119 -20.42 8.06 40.64
CA TYR A 119 -19.58 8.33 41.83
C TYR A 119 -18.21 7.64 41.70
N THR A 120 -17.19 8.28 42.30
CA THR A 120 -15.86 7.66 42.43
C THR A 120 -15.91 6.56 43.47
N PRO A 121 -15.48 5.31 43.18
CA PRO A 121 -15.46 4.23 44.19
C PRO A 121 -14.64 4.59 45.41
N GLN A 122 -15.17 4.35 46.61
CA GLN A 122 -14.54 4.65 47.88
C GLN A 122 -14.24 3.38 48.65
N THR A 123 -13.13 3.40 49.40
CA THR A 123 -12.71 2.31 50.29
C THR A 123 -12.79 2.80 51.74
N SER A 124 -13.41 2.02 52.62
CA SER A 124 -13.49 2.35 54.05
C SER A 124 -12.17 2.15 54.78
N ALA A 125 -12.05 2.69 55.98
CA ALA A 125 -11.07 2.25 56.97
C ALA A 125 -11.23 0.75 57.31
N THR A 126 -10.23 0.16 57.93
CA THR A 126 -10.28 -1.24 58.37
C THR A 126 -11.33 -1.41 59.49
N LEU A 127 -12.21 -2.38 59.33
CA LEU A 127 -13.27 -2.76 60.26
C LEU A 127 -12.92 -4.12 60.83
N THR A 128 -12.82 -4.22 62.15
CA THR A 128 -12.44 -5.47 62.85
C THR A 128 -13.66 -6.06 63.50
N VAL A 129 -14.07 -7.23 63.03
CA VAL A 129 -15.12 -8.05 63.67
C VAL A 129 -14.47 -9.02 64.67
N THR A 130 -14.87 -8.99 65.91
CA THR A 130 -14.35 -9.88 66.97
C THR A 130 -15.48 -10.64 67.62
N PRO A 131 -15.21 -11.77 68.35
CA PRO A 131 -16.24 -12.49 69.12
C PRO A 131 -16.88 -11.64 70.24
N ALA A 132 -16.09 -10.67 70.78
CA ALA A 132 -16.59 -9.77 71.85
C ALA A 132 -17.40 -8.58 71.28
N ALA A 133 -17.14 -8.21 69.98
CA ALA A 133 -17.86 -7.16 69.29
C ALA A 133 -18.25 -7.67 67.90
N PRO A 134 -19.31 -8.50 67.80
CA PRO A 134 -19.71 -9.11 66.52
C PRO A 134 -20.37 -8.11 65.52
N ALA A 135 -20.95 -7.02 66.02
CA ALA A 135 -21.60 -5.98 65.21
C ALA A 135 -20.69 -4.74 65.13
N VAL A 136 -20.29 -4.39 63.90
CA VAL A 136 -19.42 -3.23 63.64
C VAL A 136 -20.20 -2.22 62.81
N ASN A 137 -20.21 -0.96 63.22
CA ASN A 137 -20.78 0.15 62.47
C ASN A 137 -19.67 0.84 61.64
N ALA A 138 -19.77 0.82 60.29
CA ALA A 138 -18.84 1.48 59.42
C ALA A 138 -19.04 3.02 59.32
N GLY A 139 -20.17 3.51 59.89
CA GLY A 139 -20.54 4.91 59.78
C GLY A 139 -20.96 5.35 58.37
N PRO A 140 -21.04 6.65 58.11
CA PRO A 140 -21.39 7.19 56.80
C PRO A 140 -20.18 7.11 55.86
N ILE A 141 -20.34 6.39 54.72
CA ILE A 141 -19.36 6.34 53.65
C ILE A 141 -19.72 7.38 52.60
N ARG A 142 -18.88 8.40 52.42
CA ARG A 142 -19.09 9.53 51.53
C ARG A 142 -18.57 9.20 50.13
N LEU A 143 -19.44 9.19 49.11
CA LEU A 143 -19.07 9.03 47.71
C LEU A 143 -18.97 10.40 47.01
N ALA A 144 -17.82 10.74 46.49
CA ALA A 144 -17.64 11.93 45.64
C ALA A 144 -18.25 11.71 44.25
N ARG A 145 -19.02 12.65 43.74
CA ARG A 145 -19.48 12.61 42.36
C ARG A 145 -18.28 12.66 41.42
N GLY A 146 -18.16 11.68 40.56
CA GLY A 146 -17.11 11.58 39.55
C GLY A 146 -17.70 11.22 38.22
N ALA A 147 -17.18 11.80 37.11
CA ALA A 147 -17.48 11.29 35.82
C ALA A 147 -17.00 9.85 35.74
N VAL A 148 -17.90 8.88 35.64
CA VAL A 148 -17.54 7.49 35.37
C VAL A 148 -16.97 7.46 33.98
N ALA A 149 -15.66 7.31 33.86
CA ALA A 149 -15.09 6.79 32.65
C ALA A 149 -15.65 5.36 32.54
N LEU A 150 -16.70 5.18 31.75
CA LEU A 150 -17.15 3.87 31.35
C LEU A 150 -15.94 3.20 30.71
N ALA A 151 -15.42 2.14 31.33
CA ALA A 151 -14.47 1.27 30.65
C ALA A 151 -15.17 0.86 29.35
N GLY A 152 -14.70 1.44 28.24
CA GLY A 152 -15.34 1.22 26.96
C GLY A 152 -15.50 -0.28 26.78
N ILE A 153 -16.72 -0.72 26.52
CA ILE A 153 -16.97 -2.10 26.08
C ILE A 153 -16.09 -2.26 24.85
N THR A 154 -14.98 -2.97 25.00
CA THR A 154 -14.12 -3.31 23.87
C THR A 154 -14.89 -4.36 23.08
N ALA A 155 -15.78 -3.91 22.17
CA ALA A 155 -16.25 -4.78 21.12
C ALA A 155 -15.02 -5.05 20.24
N THR A 156 -14.37 -6.18 20.45
CA THR A 156 -13.41 -6.75 19.50
C THR A 156 -14.20 -7.22 18.28
N GLY A 157 -14.77 -6.26 17.55
CA GLY A 157 -15.29 -6.50 16.23
C GLY A 157 -14.10 -6.75 15.32
N GLU A 158 -13.97 -7.96 14.83
CA GLU A 158 -13.06 -8.27 13.74
C GLU A 158 -13.37 -7.31 12.59
N ARG A 159 -12.38 -6.53 12.13
CA ARG A 159 -12.58 -5.57 11.05
C ARG A 159 -13.17 -6.25 9.84
N GLN A 160 -14.15 -5.64 9.20
CA GLN A 160 -14.63 -6.09 7.90
C GLN A 160 -13.44 -6.06 6.92
N ALA A 161 -13.30 -7.11 6.11
CA ALA A 161 -12.24 -7.19 5.10
C ALA A 161 -12.34 -6.02 4.11
N VAL A 162 -13.54 -5.51 3.88
CA VAL A 162 -13.85 -4.41 2.98
C VAL A 162 -14.80 -3.43 3.68
N ALA A 163 -14.47 -2.15 3.62
CA ALA A 163 -15.37 -1.06 3.96
C ALA A 163 -15.54 -0.17 2.73
N ILE A 164 -16.78 0.01 2.30
CA ILE A 164 -17.13 0.83 1.13
C ILE A 164 -17.70 2.14 1.63
N ALA A 165 -17.06 3.25 1.24
CA ALA A 165 -17.53 4.60 1.49
C ALA A 165 -17.88 5.29 0.15
N PRO A 166 -18.66 6.38 0.15
CA PRO A 166 -19.04 7.06 -1.08
C PRO A 166 -17.86 7.51 -1.94
N ASP A 167 -16.74 7.92 -1.32
CA ASP A 167 -15.55 8.44 -1.97
C ASP A 167 -14.45 7.39 -2.20
N ARG A 168 -14.47 6.26 -1.47
CA ARG A 168 -13.39 5.25 -1.53
C ARG A 168 -13.83 3.86 -1.11
N ASN A 169 -13.11 2.87 -1.60
CA ASN A 169 -13.19 1.49 -1.11
C ASN A 169 -11.95 1.19 -0.28
N THR A 170 -12.13 0.65 0.91
CA THR A 170 -11.06 0.35 1.87
C THR A 170 -10.95 -1.15 2.07
N TYR A 171 -9.75 -1.69 1.91
CA TYR A 171 -9.43 -3.11 2.02
C TYR A 171 -8.42 -3.32 3.14
N ALA A 172 -8.79 -4.05 4.19
CA ALA A 172 -7.89 -4.36 5.30
C ALA A 172 -6.82 -5.37 4.84
N ALA A 173 -5.55 -4.97 4.77
CA ALA A 173 -4.46 -5.75 4.17
C ALA A 173 -4.37 -7.18 4.75
N ARG A 174 -4.44 -7.32 6.08
CA ARG A 174 -4.38 -8.62 6.76
C ARG A 174 -5.55 -9.56 6.42
N ASN A 175 -6.71 -9.01 6.06
CA ASN A 175 -7.92 -9.79 5.80
C ASN A 175 -8.04 -10.16 4.32
N VAL A 176 -7.64 -9.27 3.41
CA VAL A 176 -7.73 -9.53 1.96
C VAL A 176 -6.56 -10.38 1.45
N ALA A 177 -5.38 -10.25 2.06
CA ALA A 177 -4.17 -10.98 1.67
C ALA A 177 -3.41 -11.51 2.91
N PRO A 178 -3.97 -12.46 3.67
CA PRO A 178 -3.38 -12.91 4.94
C PRO A 178 -2.04 -13.64 4.80
N ALA A 179 -1.72 -14.11 3.61
CA ALA A 179 -0.48 -14.82 3.28
C ALA A 179 0.51 -13.99 2.45
N ALA A 180 0.20 -12.72 2.17
CA ALA A 180 1.08 -11.83 1.42
C ALA A 180 2.36 -11.54 2.21
N THR A 181 3.47 -11.48 1.51
CA THR A 181 4.79 -11.15 2.07
C THR A 181 5.16 -9.69 1.84
N ASN A 182 4.64 -9.07 0.78
CA ASN A 182 4.93 -7.70 0.38
C ASN A 182 3.69 -6.93 -0.10
N ALA A 183 3.83 -5.63 -0.32
CA ALA A 183 2.73 -4.75 -0.72
C ALA A 183 2.18 -5.08 -2.11
N SER A 184 3.03 -5.49 -3.05
CA SER A 184 2.61 -5.89 -4.39
C SER A 184 1.60 -7.04 -4.33
N GLU A 185 1.88 -8.08 -3.52
CA GLU A 185 0.97 -9.21 -3.31
C GLU A 185 -0.33 -8.82 -2.59
N VAL A 186 -0.29 -7.80 -1.72
CA VAL A 186 -1.51 -7.25 -1.11
C VAL A 186 -2.35 -6.55 -2.17
N LEU A 187 -1.75 -5.76 -3.06
CA LEU A 187 -2.44 -5.08 -4.16
C LEU A 187 -3.05 -6.06 -5.16
N GLU A 188 -2.38 -7.18 -5.45
CA GLU A 188 -2.93 -8.26 -6.27
C GLU A 188 -4.25 -8.83 -5.69
N ALA A 189 -4.45 -8.75 -4.39
CA ALA A 189 -5.68 -9.20 -3.73
C ALA A 189 -6.81 -8.14 -3.72
N VAL A 190 -6.52 -6.88 -4.09
CA VAL A 190 -7.50 -5.78 -4.08
C VAL A 190 -8.32 -5.77 -5.37
N PRO A 191 -9.67 -5.82 -5.32
CA PRO A 191 -10.52 -5.70 -6.50
C PRO A 191 -10.24 -4.44 -7.32
N SER A 192 -10.41 -4.54 -8.65
CA SER A 192 -10.15 -3.48 -9.64
C SER A 192 -8.69 -3.05 -9.80
N VAL A 193 -7.78 -3.49 -8.93
CA VAL A 193 -6.34 -3.28 -9.03
C VAL A 193 -5.71 -4.48 -9.75
N GLN A 194 -4.82 -4.23 -10.69
CA GLN A 194 -4.05 -5.27 -11.37
C GLN A 194 -2.56 -4.98 -11.17
N VAL A 195 -1.79 -6.03 -10.98
CA VAL A 195 -0.33 -5.98 -10.92
C VAL A 195 0.16 -6.95 -11.99
N ASP A 196 0.94 -6.47 -12.93
CA ASP A 196 1.47 -7.31 -14.01
C ASP A 196 2.68 -8.13 -13.56
N ALA A 197 3.28 -8.88 -14.46
CA ALA A 197 4.46 -9.71 -14.20
C ALA A 197 5.69 -8.89 -13.76
N ASP A 198 5.81 -7.67 -14.28
CA ASP A 198 6.89 -6.73 -13.94
C ASP A 198 6.61 -6.00 -12.61
N GLY A 199 5.38 -6.08 -12.11
CA GLY A 199 4.93 -5.46 -10.87
C GLY A 199 4.32 -4.07 -11.06
N VAL A 200 4.06 -3.66 -12.30
CA VAL A 200 3.39 -2.39 -12.60
C VAL A 200 1.95 -2.47 -12.17
N VAL A 201 1.52 -1.45 -11.42
CA VAL A 201 0.17 -1.37 -10.86
C VAL A 201 -0.74 -0.60 -11.80
N SER A 202 -1.90 -1.16 -12.08
CA SER A 202 -2.96 -0.50 -12.85
C SER A 202 -4.31 -0.57 -12.12
N LEU A 203 -5.19 0.36 -12.42
CA LEU A 203 -6.57 0.39 -11.93
C LEU A 203 -7.52 0.32 -13.12
N ARG A 204 -8.36 -0.72 -13.17
CA ARG A 204 -9.29 -0.94 -14.31
C ARG A 204 -8.54 -1.00 -15.66
N GLY A 205 -7.38 -1.64 -15.68
CA GLY A 205 -6.55 -1.77 -16.87
C GLY A 205 -5.80 -0.50 -17.31
N ASN A 206 -5.88 0.59 -16.55
CA ASN A 206 -5.15 1.82 -16.83
C ASN A 206 -3.98 1.97 -15.83
N GLU A 207 -2.75 2.03 -16.33
CA GLU A 207 -1.51 2.16 -15.56
C GLU A 207 -1.29 3.59 -15.03
N ASN A 208 -2.03 4.58 -15.57
CA ASN A 208 -1.99 5.96 -15.08
C ASN A 208 -2.76 6.11 -13.76
N VAL A 209 -2.31 5.42 -12.73
CA VAL A 209 -2.81 5.48 -11.36
C VAL A 209 -1.77 6.13 -10.45
N VAL A 210 -2.22 6.99 -9.54
CA VAL A 210 -1.34 7.51 -8.49
C VAL A 210 -1.33 6.55 -7.32
N VAL A 211 -0.16 6.00 -6.99
CA VAL A 211 0.04 5.27 -5.75
C VAL A 211 0.48 6.25 -4.67
N GLN A 212 -0.23 6.24 -3.56
CA GLN A 212 0.09 7.04 -2.36
C GLN A 212 0.53 6.13 -1.22
N ILE A 213 1.37 6.67 -0.34
CA ILE A 213 1.74 6.05 0.93
C ILE A 213 1.34 7.01 2.04
N ASN A 214 0.43 6.55 2.91
CA ASN A 214 -0.15 7.37 3.97
C ASN A 214 -0.78 8.69 3.46
N GLY A 215 -1.46 8.63 2.30
CA GLY A 215 -2.10 9.78 1.67
C GLY A 215 -1.16 10.71 0.89
N ARG A 216 0.14 10.39 0.80
CA ARG A 216 1.15 11.18 0.08
C ARG A 216 1.50 10.50 -1.24
N PRO A 217 1.47 11.20 -2.38
CA PRO A 217 1.89 10.63 -3.65
C PRO A 217 3.31 10.07 -3.57
N SER A 218 3.51 8.87 -4.11
CA SER A 218 4.84 8.29 -4.26
C SER A 218 5.65 9.13 -5.26
N PRO A 219 6.87 9.54 -4.92
CA PRO A 219 7.73 10.28 -5.86
C PRO A 219 8.26 9.39 -6.98
N ILE A 220 8.30 8.08 -6.75
CA ILE A 220 8.75 7.07 -7.73
C ILE A 220 7.56 6.52 -8.51
N ARG A 221 7.78 6.16 -9.78
CA ARG A 221 6.75 5.68 -10.72
C ARG A 221 7.26 4.48 -11.53
N GLY A 222 6.37 3.81 -12.26
CA GLY A 222 6.72 2.72 -13.18
C GLY A 222 7.47 1.57 -12.51
N ALA A 223 8.52 1.08 -13.14
CA ALA A 223 9.31 -0.06 -12.67
C ALA A 223 9.97 0.17 -11.29
N GLN A 224 10.38 1.41 -10.98
CA GLN A 224 10.94 1.73 -9.67
C GLN A 224 9.89 1.61 -8.56
N LEU A 225 8.66 2.07 -8.80
CA LEU A 225 7.55 1.91 -7.87
C LEU A 225 7.20 0.42 -7.71
N ALA A 226 7.12 -0.33 -8.79
CA ALA A 226 6.88 -1.78 -8.77
C ALA A 226 7.89 -2.49 -7.88
N ALA A 227 9.16 -2.17 -8.05
CA ALA A 227 10.24 -2.73 -7.26
C ALA A 227 10.17 -2.32 -5.77
N TYR A 228 9.82 -1.07 -5.47
CA TYR A 228 9.60 -0.60 -4.10
C TYR A 228 8.44 -1.37 -3.43
N LEU A 229 7.32 -1.56 -4.13
CA LEU A 229 6.16 -2.30 -3.61
C LEU A 229 6.48 -3.77 -3.33
N LYS A 230 7.34 -4.40 -4.14
CA LYS A 230 7.85 -5.76 -3.89
C LYS A 230 8.72 -5.84 -2.63
N GLN A 231 9.35 -4.74 -2.22
CA GLN A 231 10.19 -4.67 -1.01
C GLN A 231 9.43 -4.23 0.26
N LEU A 232 8.31 -3.54 0.11
CA LEU A 232 7.51 -3.08 1.24
C LEU A 232 6.79 -4.27 1.90
N PRO A 233 7.15 -4.66 3.16
CA PRO A 233 6.59 -5.86 3.79
C PRO A 233 5.08 -5.74 4.03
N ALA A 234 4.32 -6.79 3.70
CA ALA A 234 2.86 -6.80 3.85
C ALA A 234 2.39 -6.58 5.30
N ASN A 235 3.18 -7.02 6.29
CA ASN A 235 2.85 -6.86 7.71
C ASN A 235 2.94 -5.41 8.21
N THR A 236 3.58 -4.51 7.46
CA THR A 236 3.62 -3.07 7.75
C THR A 236 2.37 -2.35 7.24
N LEU A 237 1.61 -2.97 6.34
CA LEU A 237 0.38 -2.40 5.81
C LEU A 237 -0.78 -2.57 6.79
N GLU A 238 -1.57 -1.53 6.94
CA GLU A 238 -2.84 -1.56 7.66
C GLU A 238 -3.99 -1.86 6.70
N ARG A 239 -4.06 -1.07 5.62
CA ARG A 239 -5.12 -1.15 4.61
C ARG A 239 -4.69 -0.55 3.27
N VAL A 240 -5.43 -0.88 2.24
CA VAL A 240 -5.37 -0.25 0.92
C VAL A 240 -6.69 0.48 0.66
N GLU A 241 -6.62 1.73 0.24
CA GLU A 241 -7.77 2.55 -0.14
C GLU A 241 -7.75 2.77 -1.66
N VAL A 242 -8.83 2.45 -2.33
CA VAL A 242 -9.01 2.70 -3.77
C VAL A 242 -9.99 3.84 -3.94
N VAL A 243 -9.56 4.92 -4.57
CA VAL A 243 -10.31 6.16 -4.80
C VAL A 243 -10.41 6.39 -6.31
N PRO A 244 -11.48 5.93 -6.98
CA PRO A 244 -11.62 6.06 -8.43
C PRO A 244 -11.77 7.50 -8.91
N ASN A 245 -12.57 8.29 -8.18
CA ASN A 245 -12.84 9.70 -8.49
C ASN A 245 -12.49 10.59 -7.27
N PRO A 246 -11.20 10.98 -7.13
CA PRO A 246 -10.75 11.77 -6.00
C PRO A 246 -11.33 13.18 -6.00
N SER A 247 -11.51 13.78 -4.80
CA SER A 247 -11.95 15.16 -4.66
C SER A 247 -10.87 16.16 -5.06
N ALA A 248 -11.24 17.44 -5.27
CA ALA A 248 -10.33 18.53 -5.62
C ALA A 248 -9.22 18.80 -4.57
N ARG A 249 -9.37 18.33 -3.34
CA ARG A 249 -8.31 18.36 -2.31
C ARG A 249 -7.11 17.49 -2.67
N GLN A 250 -7.34 16.38 -3.36
CA GLN A 250 -6.29 15.44 -3.75
C GLN A 250 -5.62 15.89 -5.05
N ASP A 251 -4.38 15.45 -5.28
CA ASP A 251 -3.69 15.76 -6.52
C ASP A 251 -4.48 15.21 -7.73
N PRO A 252 -4.61 16.00 -8.80
CA PRO A 252 -5.34 15.58 -9.98
C PRO A 252 -4.57 14.59 -10.86
N GLU A 253 -3.32 14.27 -10.55
CA GLU A 253 -2.56 13.25 -11.26
C GLU A 253 -3.18 11.86 -11.08
N GLY A 254 -2.96 10.99 -12.09
CA GLY A 254 -3.49 9.63 -12.13
C GLY A 254 -4.90 9.56 -12.71
N MET A 255 -4.98 9.37 -14.03
CA MET A 255 -6.24 9.33 -14.79
C MET A 255 -7.18 8.20 -14.37
N ALA A 256 -6.63 7.10 -13.84
CA ALA A 256 -7.42 5.97 -13.35
C ALA A 256 -7.97 6.17 -11.94
N GLY A 257 -7.40 7.07 -11.15
CA GLY A 257 -7.71 7.30 -9.75
C GLY A 257 -6.47 7.17 -8.84
N ILE A 258 -6.72 6.94 -7.55
CA ILE A 258 -5.67 6.84 -6.52
C ILE A 258 -5.76 5.49 -5.83
N ILE A 259 -4.61 4.85 -5.59
CA ILE A 259 -4.43 3.70 -4.70
C ILE A 259 -3.58 4.18 -3.51
N ASN A 260 -4.17 4.30 -2.34
CA ASN A 260 -3.48 4.74 -1.13
C ASN A 260 -3.13 3.55 -0.24
N ILE A 261 -1.85 3.29 -0.06
CA ILE A 261 -1.31 2.28 0.84
C ILE A 261 -1.13 2.93 2.21
N VAL A 262 -1.95 2.53 3.18
CA VAL A 262 -1.87 3.04 4.54
C VAL A 262 -1.03 2.10 5.39
N LEU A 263 0.09 2.61 5.87
CA LEU A 263 0.97 1.88 6.78
C LEU A 263 0.43 1.96 8.21
N LYS A 264 0.74 0.96 9.02
CA LYS A 264 0.38 0.94 10.44
C LYS A 264 1.04 2.11 11.16
N GLN A 265 0.24 2.89 11.85
CA GLN A 265 0.66 4.05 12.65
C GLN A 265 0.03 4.05 14.04
N ASN A 266 -0.96 3.18 14.27
CA ASN A 266 -1.68 3.13 15.52
C ASN A 266 -0.92 2.25 16.53
N VAL A 267 -0.58 2.87 17.65
CA VAL A 267 0.08 2.24 18.78
C VAL A 267 -0.89 2.25 19.94
N ASP A 268 -1.07 1.10 20.59
CA ASP A 268 -1.80 1.04 21.85
C ASP A 268 -0.95 1.61 22.99
N LEU A 269 -1.63 2.00 24.08
CA LEU A 269 -0.97 2.46 25.31
C LEU A 269 0.07 1.44 25.77
N GLY A 270 1.35 1.81 25.72
CA GLY A 270 2.48 0.97 26.07
C GLY A 270 3.34 0.57 24.87
N LEU A 271 4.04 -0.55 25.01
CA LEU A 271 4.92 -1.12 24.00
C LEU A 271 4.21 -2.27 23.28
N SER A 272 4.20 -2.20 21.95
CA SER A 272 3.66 -3.26 21.08
C SER A 272 4.52 -3.42 19.82
N GLY A 273 4.49 -4.60 19.22
CA GLY A 273 5.25 -4.83 18.01
C GLY A 273 5.07 -6.22 17.43
N GLY A 274 5.84 -6.49 16.38
CA GLY A 274 5.82 -7.80 15.75
C GLY A 274 7.06 -8.04 14.90
N VAL A 275 7.36 -9.31 14.68
CA VAL A 275 8.42 -9.79 13.80
C VAL A 275 7.81 -10.76 12.80
N THR A 276 8.25 -10.69 11.55
CA THR A 276 7.87 -11.63 10.49
C THR A 276 9.14 -12.11 9.80
N LEU A 277 9.26 -13.44 9.65
CA LEU A 277 10.32 -14.11 8.90
C LEU A 277 9.67 -14.97 7.83
N ALA A 278 10.13 -14.87 6.60
CA ALA A 278 9.64 -15.71 5.50
C ALA A 278 10.81 -16.22 4.67
N ALA A 279 10.67 -17.46 4.21
CA ALA A 279 11.58 -18.11 3.27
C ALA A 279 10.77 -18.86 2.20
N SER A 280 11.37 -19.06 1.03
CA SER A 280 10.72 -19.70 -0.11
C SER A 280 11.70 -20.65 -0.81
N THR A 281 11.15 -21.68 -1.45
CA THR A 281 11.89 -22.61 -2.33
C THR A 281 12.41 -21.95 -3.61
N ALA A 282 12.04 -20.71 -3.89
CA ALA A 282 12.50 -19.91 -5.03
C ALA A 282 13.47 -18.80 -4.57
N ASP A 283 14.33 -19.08 -3.59
CA ASP A 283 15.37 -18.19 -3.07
C ASP A 283 14.88 -16.78 -2.69
N ARG A 284 13.68 -16.72 -2.05
CA ARG A 284 13.10 -15.48 -1.56
C ARG A 284 13.07 -15.48 -0.05
N TYR A 285 13.64 -14.44 0.53
CA TYR A 285 13.76 -14.26 1.98
C TYR A 285 13.23 -12.91 2.38
N THR A 286 12.47 -12.87 3.47
CA THR A 286 11.96 -11.62 4.04
C THR A 286 12.13 -11.67 5.55
N ALA A 287 12.68 -10.61 6.10
CA ALA A 287 12.72 -10.38 7.54
C ALA A 287 12.21 -8.98 7.84
N SER A 288 11.22 -8.85 8.71
CA SER A 288 10.69 -7.54 9.07
C SER A 288 10.26 -7.47 10.51
N GLY A 289 10.35 -6.28 11.08
CA GLY A 289 9.90 -5.97 12.43
C GLY A 289 9.26 -4.61 12.51
N ASN A 290 8.34 -4.47 13.46
CA ASN A 290 7.75 -3.19 13.80
C ASN A 290 7.67 -3.03 15.31
N LEU A 291 7.79 -1.78 15.77
CA LEU A 291 7.73 -1.38 17.17
C LEU A 291 6.89 -0.13 17.28
N GLY A 292 5.93 -0.16 18.17
CA GLY A 292 5.12 0.99 18.51
C GLY A 292 5.20 1.27 20.01
N TYR A 293 5.33 2.54 20.37
CA TYR A 293 5.40 2.98 21.75
C TYR A 293 4.58 4.25 21.95
N GLN A 294 3.71 4.23 22.95
CA GLN A 294 2.94 5.40 23.35
C GLN A 294 3.04 5.62 24.86
N ARG A 295 3.57 6.77 25.24
CA ARG A 295 3.61 7.22 26.64
C ARG A 295 3.44 8.74 26.71
N GLY A 296 2.45 9.17 27.47
CA GLY A 296 2.16 10.60 27.64
C GLY A 296 1.83 11.29 26.30
N PRO A 297 2.51 12.40 25.97
CA PRO A 297 2.24 13.15 24.74
C PRO A 297 2.85 12.52 23.48
N ALA A 298 3.80 11.58 23.61
CA ALA A 298 4.57 11.02 22.51
C ALA A 298 3.99 9.68 22.05
N THR A 299 3.83 9.55 20.73
CA THR A 299 3.56 8.29 20.02
C THR A 299 4.68 8.06 19.02
N VAL A 300 5.36 6.92 19.12
CA VAL A 300 6.48 6.56 18.23
C VAL A 300 6.12 5.26 17.53
N PHE A 301 6.35 5.21 16.23
CA PHE A 301 6.27 4.00 15.45
C PHE A 301 7.54 3.84 14.62
N LEU A 302 8.11 2.63 14.64
CA LEU A 302 9.28 2.25 13.86
C LEU A 302 8.97 0.94 13.14
N SER A 303 9.39 0.82 11.90
CA SER A 303 9.39 -0.45 11.17
C SER A 303 10.65 -0.58 10.32
N TYR A 304 11.12 -1.81 10.22
CA TYR A 304 12.23 -2.19 9.36
C TYR A 304 11.87 -3.44 8.60
N GLY A 305 12.26 -3.50 7.33
CA GLY A 305 12.09 -4.66 6.47
C GLY A 305 13.35 -4.90 5.64
N PHE A 306 13.69 -6.16 5.52
CA PHE A 306 14.70 -6.68 4.60
C PHE A 306 14.06 -7.68 3.67
N THR A 307 14.40 -7.62 2.38
CA THR A 307 13.97 -8.59 1.37
C THR A 307 15.15 -8.98 0.48
N SER A 308 15.19 -10.25 0.07
CA SER A 308 16.06 -10.78 -0.98
C SER A 308 15.23 -11.70 -1.85
N ASP A 309 15.34 -11.56 -3.17
CA ASP A 309 14.54 -12.30 -4.16
C ASP A 309 15.39 -12.57 -5.39
N ASP A 310 15.78 -13.82 -5.57
CA ASP A 310 16.55 -14.29 -6.72
C ASP A 310 15.64 -15.14 -7.63
N ARG A 311 15.58 -14.78 -8.92
CA ARG A 311 14.69 -15.42 -9.90
C ARG A 311 15.45 -15.81 -11.14
N SER A 312 15.11 -16.97 -11.67
CA SER A 312 15.47 -17.33 -13.05
C SER A 312 14.43 -16.75 -14.01
N THR A 313 14.89 -16.21 -15.13
CA THR A 313 14.05 -15.64 -16.18
C THR A 313 14.30 -16.40 -17.49
N THR A 314 13.25 -16.63 -18.26
CA THR A 314 13.33 -17.20 -19.59
C THR A 314 12.44 -16.41 -20.55
N GLY A 315 12.77 -16.37 -21.84
CA GLY A 315 11.94 -15.69 -22.81
C GLY A 315 12.27 -16.07 -24.24
N ILE A 316 11.36 -15.67 -25.12
CA ILE A 316 11.57 -15.67 -26.56
C ILE A 316 11.18 -14.29 -27.10
N ASN A 317 11.85 -13.89 -28.19
CA ASN A 317 11.49 -12.68 -28.92
C ASN A 317 11.73 -12.96 -30.42
N ASP A 318 10.66 -13.39 -31.10
CA ASP A 318 10.72 -13.77 -32.50
C ASP A 318 10.17 -12.63 -33.35
N ARG A 319 10.95 -12.18 -34.32
CA ARG A 319 10.62 -11.08 -35.24
C ARG A 319 10.64 -11.57 -36.69
N THR A 320 9.56 -11.29 -37.40
CA THR A 320 9.45 -11.52 -38.85
C THR A 320 9.36 -10.18 -39.51
N ARG A 321 10.31 -9.87 -40.39
CA ARG A 321 10.22 -8.72 -41.31
C ARG A 321 9.42 -9.14 -42.56
N LEU A 322 8.57 -8.23 -43.00
CA LEU A 322 7.72 -8.45 -44.19
C LEU A 322 8.06 -7.44 -45.25
N ALA A 323 7.93 -7.87 -46.51
CA ALA A 323 7.93 -7.00 -47.69
C ALA A 323 6.73 -7.36 -48.58
N LEU A 324 5.82 -6.41 -48.80
CA LEU A 324 4.57 -6.64 -49.56
C LEU A 324 3.74 -7.82 -49.01
N GLY A 325 3.72 -7.99 -47.67
CA GLY A 325 2.99 -9.05 -46.99
C GLY A 325 3.66 -10.44 -47.03
N ALA A 326 4.84 -10.58 -47.65
CA ALA A 326 5.62 -11.82 -47.62
C ALA A 326 6.81 -11.72 -46.65
N PRO A 327 7.23 -12.81 -46.00
CA PRO A 327 8.41 -12.80 -45.16
C PRO A 327 9.69 -12.45 -45.93
N LEU A 328 10.44 -11.48 -45.39
CA LEU A 328 11.73 -11.06 -45.90
C LEU A 328 12.90 -11.68 -45.10
N SER A 329 12.75 -11.72 -43.79
CA SER A 329 13.72 -12.31 -42.87
C SER A 329 13.07 -12.64 -41.52
N PHE A 330 13.73 -13.56 -40.80
CA PHE A 330 13.33 -13.92 -39.43
C PHE A 330 14.51 -13.70 -38.50
N THR A 331 14.24 -13.14 -37.33
CA THR A 331 15.15 -13.10 -36.18
C THR A 331 14.51 -13.88 -35.06
N GLU A 332 15.09 -15.01 -34.68
CA GLU A 332 14.67 -15.84 -33.56
C GLU A 332 15.60 -15.58 -32.37
N GLN A 333 15.01 -15.21 -31.24
CA GLN A 333 15.76 -14.91 -30.02
C GLN A 333 15.25 -15.77 -28.85
N SER A 334 16.14 -16.55 -28.21
CA SER A 334 15.86 -17.18 -26.94
C SER A 334 16.68 -16.52 -25.82
N ILE A 335 16.02 -16.26 -24.69
CA ILE A 335 16.58 -15.52 -23.55
C ILE A 335 16.58 -16.43 -22.34
N SER A 336 17.72 -16.52 -21.65
CA SER A 336 17.85 -17.14 -20.32
C SER A 336 18.65 -16.24 -19.39
N GLY A 337 18.24 -16.15 -18.15
CA GLY A 337 18.93 -15.25 -17.23
C GLY A 337 18.49 -15.44 -15.77
N SER A 338 19.06 -14.60 -14.93
CA SER A 338 18.73 -14.47 -13.52
C SER A 338 18.58 -13.01 -13.14
N SER A 339 17.69 -12.74 -12.19
CA SER A 339 17.47 -11.42 -11.60
C SER A 339 17.49 -11.54 -10.09
N GLY A 340 18.48 -10.91 -9.45
CA GLY A 340 18.61 -10.78 -8.01
C GLY A 340 18.20 -9.42 -7.54
N ASN A 341 17.30 -9.33 -6.54
CA ASN A 341 16.86 -8.08 -5.94
C ASN A 341 17.00 -8.16 -4.42
N GLY A 342 17.63 -7.17 -3.82
CA GLY A 342 17.77 -7.06 -2.38
C GLY A 342 17.48 -5.65 -1.90
N GLY A 343 16.96 -5.51 -0.66
CA GLY A 343 16.73 -4.17 -0.16
C GLY A 343 16.36 -4.07 1.29
N HIS A 344 16.53 -2.85 1.80
CA HIS A 344 16.22 -2.45 3.15
C HIS A 344 15.20 -1.32 3.12
N ASN A 345 14.15 -1.46 3.90
CA ASN A 345 13.13 -0.44 4.08
C ASN A 345 13.05 -0.06 5.56
N PHE A 346 13.18 1.21 5.87
CA PHE A 346 12.99 1.76 7.20
C PHE A 346 11.88 2.81 7.14
N ASN A 347 10.92 2.74 8.07
CA ASN A 347 9.90 3.75 8.27
C ASN A 347 9.81 4.09 9.76
N GLY A 348 9.97 5.37 10.10
CA GLY A 348 9.85 5.90 11.44
C GLY A 348 8.88 7.07 11.47
N SER A 349 8.03 7.15 12.48
CA SER A 349 7.19 8.32 12.73
C SER A 349 7.09 8.62 14.23
N ILE A 350 7.01 9.92 14.52
CA ILE A 350 6.84 10.46 15.86
C ILE A 350 5.74 11.50 15.80
N ASP A 351 4.68 11.29 16.58
CA ASP A 351 3.65 12.28 16.85
C ASP A 351 3.82 12.78 18.29
N TYR A 352 4.03 14.08 18.44
CA TYR A 352 4.16 14.72 19.76
C TYR A 352 3.01 15.70 19.99
N ARG A 353 2.22 15.42 21.00
CA ARG A 353 1.08 16.25 21.40
C ARG A 353 1.58 17.41 22.25
N LEU A 354 1.78 18.58 21.60
CA LEU A 354 2.20 19.82 22.28
C LEU A 354 1.14 20.32 23.25
N SER A 355 -0.14 20.11 22.94
CA SER A 355 -1.31 20.39 23.77
C SER A 355 -2.49 19.51 23.31
N GLU A 356 -3.64 19.60 24.00
CA GLU A 356 -4.86 18.89 23.58
C GLU A 356 -5.31 19.23 22.15
N ARG A 357 -4.91 20.39 21.64
CA ARG A 357 -5.30 20.91 20.32
C ARG A 357 -4.19 20.90 19.27
N ASN A 358 -2.93 20.74 19.70
CA ASN A 358 -1.77 20.88 18.81
C ASN A 358 -0.95 19.60 18.79
N VAL A 359 -0.69 19.09 17.60
CA VAL A 359 0.15 17.91 17.35
C VAL A 359 1.24 18.30 16.36
N LEU A 360 2.48 17.99 16.71
CA LEU A 360 3.63 18.02 15.81
C LEU A 360 3.94 16.59 15.39
N SER A 361 4.05 16.37 14.09
CA SER A 361 4.35 15.07 13.49
C SER A 361 5.67 15.13 12.75
N SER A 362 6.49 14.09 12.84
CA SER A 362 7.68 13.91 12.02
C SER A 362 7.70 12.48 11.48
N GLY A 363 8.04 12.32 10.21
CA GLY A 363 8.12 11.03 9.55
C GLY A 363 9.39 10.93 8.70
N LEU A 364 10.04 9.76 8.76
CA LEU A 364 11.20 9.42 7.93
C LEU A 364 10.95 8.08 7.26
N LEU A 365 11.13 8.02 5.95
CA LEU A 365 11.14 6.79 5.17
C LEU A 365 12.46 6.71 4.43
N VAL A 366 13.16 5.58 4.57
CA VAL A 366 14.40 5.28 3.86
C VAL A 366 14.22 3.96 3.13
N ASN A 367 14.50 3.95 1.84
CA ASN A 367 14.54 2.73 1.03
C ASN A 367 15.91 2.64 0.35
N LEU A 368 16.60 1.54 0.57
CA LEU A 368 17.86 1.20 -0.08
C LEU A 368 17.64 -0.08 -0.85
N ARG A 369 18.01 -0.08 -2.12
CA ARG A 369 17.80 -1.22 -3.01
C ARG A 369 19.03 -1.46 -3.87
N GLY A 370 19.38 -2.74 -4.05
CA GLY A 370 20.30 -3.21 -5.08
C GLY A 370 19.62 -4.26 -5.95
N SER A 371 19.89 -4.26 -7.24
CA SER A 371 19.52 -5.34 -8.14
C SER A 371 20.66 -5.71 -9.06
N THR A 372 20.68 -6.99 -9.44
CA THR A 372 21.60 -7.53 -10.43
C THR A 372 20.81 -8.38 -11.41
N ASP A 373 21.01 -8.12 -12.70
CA ASP A 373 20.35 -8.88 -13.78
C ASP A 373 21.43 -9.37 -14.72
N ALA A 374 21.50 -10.70 -14.91
CA ALA A 374 22.39 -11.34 -15.85
C ALA A 374 21.56 -12.13 -16.86
N SER A 375 21.81 -11.95 -18.16
CA SER A 375 21.11 -12.70 -19.20
C SER A 375 21.97 -13.00 -20.40
N THR A 376 21.70 -14.13 -21.02
CA THR A 376 22.25 -14.53 -22.31
C THR A 376 21.10 -14.68 -23.30
N SER A 377 21.17 -13.95 -24.39
CA SER A 377 20.24 -14.01 -25.51
C SER A 377 20.92 -14.65 -26.69
N LEU A 378 20.37 -15.77 -27.17
CA LEU A 378 20.81 -16.44 -28.37
C LEU A 378 19.99 -15.93 -29.56
N TYR A 379 20.64 -15.36 -30.55
CA TYR A 379 20.06 -14.87 -31.79
C TYR A 379 20.35 -15.81 -32.94
N SER A 380 19.35 -16.05 -33.80
CA SER A 380 19.47 -16.71 -35.09
C SER A 380 18.82 -15.81 -36.16
N GLU A 381 19.61 -15.31 -37.06
CA GLU A 381 19.16 -14.50 -38.22
C GLU A 381 18.95 -15.43 -39.40
N LEU A 382 17.76 -15.41 -40.00
CA LEU A 382 17.36 -16.32 -41.06
C LEU A 382 16.85 -15.50 -42.25
N ASP A 383 17.09 -16.00 -43.47
CA ASP A 383 16.53 -15.40 -44.68
C ASP A 383 15.03 -15.72 -44.86
N ALA A 384 14.42 -15.26 -45.96
CA ALA A 384 13.01 -15.49 -46.29
C ALA A 384 12.63 -16.98 -46.40
N THR A 385 13.59 -17.87 -46.66
CA THR A 385 13.41 -19.32 -46.79
C THR A 385 13.79 -20.08 -45.48
N ARG A 386 14.09 -19.34 -44.43
CA ARG A 386 14.53 -19.83 -43.11
C ARG A 386 15.92 -20.50 -43.14
N ILE A 387 16.78 -20.13 -44.08
CA ILE A 387 18.19 -20.51 -44.08
C ILE A 387 18.92 -19.61 -43.10
N LEU A 388 19.74 -20.21 -42.25
CA LEU A 388 20.53 -19.52 -41.21
C LEU A 388 21.60 -18.66 -41.89
N LEU A 389 21.55 -17.33 -41.64
CA LEU A 389 22.51 -16.35 -42.13
C LEU A 389 23.61 -16.07 -41.09
N ASP A 390 23.20 -15.88 -39.82
CA ASP A 390 24.10 -15.58 -38.73
C ASP A 390 23.55 -16.15 -37.40
N ARG A 391 24.46 -16.46 -36.47
CA ARG A 391 24.10 -16.95 -35.15
C ARG A 391 25.10 -16.48 -34.11
N TYR A 392 24.62 -15.67 -33.17
CA TYR A 392 25.45 -15.11 -32.13
C TYR A 392 24.72 -15.10 -30.79
N GLN A 393 25.47 -14.93 -29.71
CA GLN A 393 24.93 -14.70 -28.38
C GLN A 393 25.23 -13.28 -27.91
N ARG A 394 24.28 -12.71 -27.20
CA ARG A 394 24.45 -11.43 -26.50
C ARG A 394 24.34 -11.65 -25.03
N ILE A 395 25.37 -11.26 -24.30
CA ILE A 395 25.46 -11.35 -22.83
C ILE A 395 25.18 -9.95 -22.29
N ARG A 396 24.32 -9.87 -21.31
CA ARG A 396 24.01 -8.65 -20.57
C ARG A 396 24.20 -8.89 -19.09
N ASP A 397 25.00 -8.02 -18.45
CA ASP A 397 25.14 -7.93 -17.00
C ASP A 397 24.76 -6.51 -16.59
N SER A 398 23.81 -6.40 -15.65
CA SER A 398 23.30 -5.12 -15.17
C SER A 398 23.32 -5.09 -13.64
N GLN A 399 23.76 -3.98 -13.09
CA GLN A 399 23.68 -3.68 -11.67
C GLN A 399 23.00 -2.33 -11.50
N SER A 400 22.05 -2.27 -10.55
CA SER A 400 21.34 -1.05 -10.20
C SER A 400 21.34 -0.87 -8.70
N ASP A 401 21.76 0.31 -8.24
CA ASP A 401 21.69 0.74 -6.86
C ASP A 401 20.79 1.98 -6.74
N ASN A 402 19.77 1.87 -5.88
CA ASN A 402 18.80 2.94 -5.65
C ASN A 402 18.74 3.29 -4.16
N ALA A 403 18.74 4.58 -3.85
CA ALA A 403 18.56 5.10 -2.50
C ALA A 403 17.51 6.20 -2.49
N MET A 404 16.49 6.05 -1.65
CA MET A 404 15.44 7.04 -1.45
C MET A 404 15.34 7.42 0.02
N VAL A 405 15.32 8.72 0.30
CA VAL A 405 15.06 9.29 1.62
C VAL A 405 13.91 10.28 1.49
N ASP A 406 12.91 10.11 2.34
CA ASP A 406 11.72 10.95 2.39
C ASP A 406 11.48 11.42 3.83
N TYR A 407 11.57 12.72 4.06
CA TYR A 407 11.38 13.32 5.37
C TYR A 407 10.20 14.28 5.35
N THR A 408 9.31 14.15 6.32
CA THR A 408 8.11 14.95 6.46
C THR A 408 8.00 15.53 7.85
N VAL A 409 7.63 16.82 7.93
CA VAL A 409 7.24 17.48 9.17
C VAL A 409 5.86 18.04 8.99
N GLY A 410 4.97 17.79 9.96
CA GLY A 410 3.59 18.25 9.95
C GLY A 410 3.20 18.89 11.27
N PHE A 411 2.39 19.93 11.20
CA PHE A 411 1.74 20.53 12.34
C PHE A 411 0.23 20.52 12.15
N LYS A 412 -0.51 20.04 13.14
CA LYS A 412 -1.96 20.04 13.13
C LYS A 412 -2.52 20.72 14.37
N ARG A 413 -3.41 21.70 14.16
CA ARG A 413 -4.19 22.36 15.20
C ARG A 413 -5.66 22.02 15.05
N THR A 414 -6.24 21.37 16.06
CA THR A 414 -7.64 20.96 16.12
C THR A 414 -8.37 21.85 17.11
N LEU A 415 -9.20 22.76 16.58
CA LEU A 415 -10.05 23.64 17.41
C LEU A 415 -11.37 22.95 17.77
N GLN A 416 -11.97 22.24 16.80
CA GLN A 416 -13.08 21.31 16.95
C GLN A 416 -12.83 20.08 16.09
N PRO A 417 -12.78 18.86 16.65
CA PRO A 417 -12.49 17.63 15.89
C PRO A 417 -13.40 17.51 14.67
N GLN A 418 -12.78 17.26 13.50
CA GLN A 418 -13.41 17.08 12.18
C GLN A 418 -14.17 18.30 11.64
N ARG A 419 -14.32 19.37 12.39
CA ARG A 419 -15.12 20.57 12.03
C ARG A 419 -14.32 21.85 11.93
N HIS A 420 -13.25 22.00 12.71
CA HIS A 420 -12.40 23.19 12.66
C HIS A 420 -10.95 22.80 12.91
N GLU A 421 -10.23 22.61 11.83
CA GLU A 421 -8.85 22.12 11.84
C GLU A 421 -7.98 22.93 10.88
N LEU A 422 -6.72 23.15 11.27
CA LEU A 422 -5.66 23.69 10.43
C LEU A 422 -4.51 22.71 10.44
N SER A 423 -3.98 22.35 9.27
CA SER A 423 -2.75 21.57 9.15
C SER A 423 -1.79 22.21 8.16
N ALA A 424 -0.50 22.10 8.48
CA ALA A 424 0.58 22.48 7.59
C ALA A 424 1.57 21.33 7.52
N GLU A 425 2.08 21.02 6.33
CA GLU A 425 3.04 19.94 6.08
C GLU A 425 4.15 20.42 5.15
N GLY A 426 5.39 20.11 5.51
CA GLY A 426 6.56 20.26 4.66
C GLY A 426 7.19 18.89 4.43
N ARG A 427 7.61 18.58 3.21
CA ARG A 427 8.22 17.30 2.82
C ARG A 427 9.40 17.53 1.92
N VAL A 428 10.48 16.82 2.20
CA VAL A 428 11.69 16.76 1.35
C VAL A 428 11.90 15.31 0.96
N ASN A 429 12.01 15.07 -0.33
CA ASN A 429 12.35 13.76 -0.88
C ASN A 429 13.64 13.87 -1.69
N ARG A 430 14.56 12.92 -1.50
CA ARG A 430 15.75 12.73 -2.32
C ARG A 430 15.77 11.29 -2.82
N GLN A 431 16.00 11.13 -4.11
CA GLN A 431 16.25 9.84 -4.75
C GLN A 431 17.56 9.90 -5.52
N GLY A 432 18.35 8.84 -5.44
CA GLY A 432 19.56 8.65 -6.22
C GLY A 432 19.55 7.26 -6.85
N ASP A 433 19.91 7.20 -8.13
CA ASP A 433 20.01 5.98 -8.93
C ASP A 433 21.42 5.90 -9.53
N ASP A 434 22.07 4.73 -9.48
CA ASP A 434 23.32 4.41 -10.17
C ASP A 434 23.16 3.04 -10.84
N ASP A 435 22.95 3.08 -12.16
CA ASP A 435 22.73 1.90 -12.99
C ASP A 435 23.95 1.70 -13.88
N ARG A 436 24.44 0.47 -13.95
CA ARG A 436 25.52 0.07 -14.84
C ARG A 436 25.10 -1.18 -15.59
N THR A 437 25.23 -1.14 -16.92
CA THR A 437 24.96 -2.28 -17.79
C THR A 437 26.15 -2.52 -18.71
N GLY A 438 26.60 -3.77 -18.77
CA GLY A 438 27.56 -4.24 -19.76
C GLY A 438 26.85 -5.14 -20.76
N LEU A 439 27.17 -4.97 -22.02
CA LEU A 439 26.63 -5.70 -23.16
C LEU A 439 27.79 -6.23 -24.00
N TRP A 440 27.78 -7.51 -24.31
CA TRP A 440 28.80 -8.16 -25.15
C TRP A 440 28.15 -9.04 -26.19
N ARG A 441 28.59 -8.93 -27.45
CA ARG A 441 28.20 -9.83 -28.53
C ARG A 441 29.33 -10.79 -28.83
N GLN A 442 29.03 -12.09 -28.94
CA GLN A 442 29.98 -13.16 -29.15
C GLN A 442 29.42 -14.20 -30.13
N PRO A 443 30.25 -14.85 -30.98
CA PRO A 443 29.78 -15.96 -31.78
C PRO A 443 29.41 -17.14 -30.88
N VAL A 444 28.46 -17.97 -31.29
CA VAL A 444 28.04 -19.16 -30.53
C VAL A 444 29.19 -20.16 -30.42
N GLY A 445 29.55 -20.55 -29.20
CA GLY A 445 30.67 -21.45 -28.95
C GLY A 445 32.06 -20.83 -29.07
N GLY A 446 32.15 -19.52 -29.36
CA GLY A 446 33.40 -18.76 -29.41
C GLY A 446 33.57 -17.87 -28.17
N THR A 447 34.83 -17.47 -27.93
CA THR A 447 35.20 -16.55 -26.84
C THR A 447 35.64 -15.17 -27.36
N SER A 448 35.79 -15.02 -28.69
CA SER A 448 36.12 -13.73 -29.30
C SER A 448 34.91 -12.80 -29.21
N GLN A 449 35.19 -11.60 -28.76
CA GLN A 449 34.16 -10.56 -28.65
C GLN A 449 34.01 -9.90 -30.03
N LEU A 450 32.76 -9.72 -30.51
CA LEU A 450 32.43 -9.04 -31.75
C LEU A 450 32.28 -7.54 -31.54
N ASP A 451 31.55 -7.16 -30.49
CA ASP A 451 31.40 -5.80 -30.00
C ASP A 451 31.06 -5.81 -28.51
N ALA A 452 31.22 -4.67 -27.88
CA ALA A 452 30.84 -4.45 -26.49
C ALA A 452 30.42 -3.00 -26.21
N GLU A 453 29.57 -2.86 -25.20
CA GLU A 453 29.10 -1.55 -24.72
C GLU A 453 28.99 -1.58 -23.19
N ILE A 454 29.37 -0.50 -22.55
CA ILE A 454 29.20 -0.27 -21.13
C ILE A 454 28.41 1.00 -20.93
N ASP A 455 27.21 0.87 -20.41
CA ASP A 455 26.35 1.99 -20.09
C ASP A 455 26.37 2.27 -18.61
N ARG A 456 26.34 3.54 -18.26
CA ARG A 456 26.14 4.00 -16.88
C ARG A 456 25.16 5.16 -16.84
N THR A 457 24.11 5.00 -16.04
CA THR A 457 23.18 6.07 -15.71
C THR A 457 23.35 6.45 -14.26
N ARG A 458 23.53 7.74 -14.00
CA ARG A 458 23.43 8.32 -12.67
C ARG A 458 22.32 9.35 -12.69
N ALA A 459 21.36 9.20 -11.78
CA ALA A 459 20.28 10.16 -11.66
C ALA A 459 20.09 10.60 -10.22
N THR A 460 19.79 11.87 -10.04
CA THR A 460 19.43 12.43 -8.72
C THR A 460 18.16 13.24 -8.88
N THR A 461 17.20 12.98 -8.02
CA THR A 461 15.93 13.73 -7.95
C THR A 461 15.80 14.33 -6.56
N TRP A 462 15.55 15.62 -6.48
CA TRP A 462 15.10 16.31 -5.29
C TRP A 462 13.66 16.78 -5.50
N GLN A 463 12.84 16.65 -4.49
CA GLN A 463 11.49 17.21 -4.48
C GLN A 463 11.19 17.84 -3.14
N LEU A 464 10.80 19.11 -3.15
CA LEU A 464 10.28 19.83 -2.00
C LEU A 464 8.78 20.01 -2.18
N THR A 465 7.99 19.69 -1.15
CA THR A 465 6.52 19.85 -1.17
C THR A 465 6.09 20.62 0.07
N GLY A 466 5.23 21.61 -0.09
CA GLY A 466 4.57 22.34 0.98
C GLY A 466 3.05 22.29 0.81
N GLN A 467 2.33 22.07 1.90
CA GLN A 467 0.87 22.00 1.89
C GLN A 467 0.29 22.64 3.15
N VAL A 468 -0.78 23.41 2.99
CA VAL A 468 -1.58 23.97 4.09
C VAL A 468 -3.05 23.69 3.81
N ASP A 469 -3.72 23.05 4.77
CA ASP A 469 -5.15 22.69 4.70
C ASP A 469 -5.90 23.37 5.83
N TYR A 470 -7.07 23.92 5.51
CA TYR A 470 -8.01 24.46 6.46
C TYR A 470 -9.37 23.84 6.28
N THR A 471 -9.93 23.30 7.36
CA THR A 471 -11.25 22.69 7.41
C THR A 471 -12.13 23.48 8.36
N ARG A 472 -13.36 23.86 7.92
CA ARG A 472 -14.35 24.53 8.74
C ARG A 472 -15.75 23.99 8.51
N GLY A 473 -16.44 23.63 9.59
CA GLY A 473 -17.87 23.37 9.58
C GLY A 473 -18.67 24.68 9.46
N LEU A 474 -19.49 24.78 8.41
CA LEU A 474 -20.36 25.95 8.13
C LEU A 474 -21.79 25.78 8.67
N GLY A 475 -22.02 24.88 9.59
CA GLY A 475 -23.33 24.53 10.16
C GLY A 475 -23.33 23.10 10.68
N ALA A 476 -24.47 22.48 10.92
CA ALA A 476 -24.55 21.13 11.48
C ALA A 476 -24.04 20.08 10.50
N HIS A 477 -24.34 20.25 9.20
CA HIS A 477 -24.13 19.22 8.19
C HIS A 477 -23.25 19.65 7.02
N THR A 478 -22.74 20.89 7.01
CA THR A 478 -21.94 21.45 5.92
C THR A 478 -20.52 21.68 6.38
N LYS A 479 -19.54 21.34 5.55
CA LYS A 479 -18.10 21.48 5.79
C LYS A 479 -17.42 22.08 4.56
N LEU A 480 -16.59 23.09 4.78
CA LEU A 480 -15.66 23.65 3.80
C LEU A 480 -14.24 23.16 4.09
N GLU A 481 -13.58 22.64 3.08
CA GLU A 481 -12.14 22.30 3.08
C GLU A 481 -11.49 23.16 2.01
N THR A 482 -10.43 23.88 2.35
CA THR A 482 -9.67 24.71 1.41
C THR A 482 -8.20 24.62 1.74
N GLY A 483 -7.35 24.89 0.77
CA GLY A 483 -5.93 24.84 1.00
C GLY A 483 -5.08 25.24 -0.20
N TYR A 484 -3.77 25.22 0.06
CA TYR A 484 -2.71 25.42 -0.92
C TYR A 484 -1.78 24.23 -0.87
N LYS A 485 -1.32 23.80 -2.05
CA LYS A 485 -0.25 22.82 -2.19
C LYS A 485 0.68 23.24 -3.32
N GLY A 486 1.99 23.27 -3.01
CA GLY A 486 3.03 23.51 -4.00
C GLY A 486 4.10 22.44 -3.93
N TYR A 487 4.68 22.09 -5.07
CA TYR A 487 5.94 21.34 -5.11
C TYR A 487 6.91 21.90 -6.16
N ALA A 488 8.19 21.70 -5.89
CA ALA A 488 9.28 21.91 -6.85
C ALA A 488 10.10 20.62 -6.91
N ARG A 489 10.46 20.21 -8.11
CA ARG A 489 11.24 19.01 -8.40
C ARG A 489 12.39 19.35 -9.32
N TRP A 490 13.58 18.87 -8.97
CA TRP A 490 14.80 18.94 -9.77
C TRP A 490 15.26 17.51 -10.03
N HIS A 491 15.46 17.19 -11.30
CA HIS A 491 15.89 15.88 -11.75
C HIS A 491 17.07 16.04 -12.72
N ASP A 492 18.24 15.58 -12.27
CA ASP A 492 19.47 15.55 -13.07
C ASP A 492 19.77 14.10 -13.43
N ARG A 493 20.10 13.84 -14.67
CA ARG A 493 20.50 12.54 -15.18
C ARG A 493 21.73 12.65 -16.06
N ASP A 494 22.75 11.84 -15.74
CA ASP A 494 23.97 11.67 -16.52
C ASP A 494 23.98 10.25 -17.09
N TYR A 495 24.00 10.13 -18.42
CA TYR A 495 24.04 8.87 -19.15
C TYR A 495 25.32 8.81 -19.96
N THR A 496 26.22 7.89 -19.61
CA THR A 496 27.51 7.66 -20.25
C THR A 496 27.51 6.32 -20.94
N VAL A 497 27.90 6.33 -22.21
CA VAL A 497 28.08 5.13 -23.04
C VAL A 497 29.54 5.02 -23.46
N LEU A 498 30.15 3.89 -23.19
CA LEU A 498 31.48 3.52 -23.66
C LEU A 498 31.31 2.33 -24.63
N ALA A 499 31.74 2.47 -25.87
CA ALA A 499 31.60 1.46 -26.90
C ALA A 499 32.96 0.90 -27.34
N ASP A 500 33.01 -0.40 -27.61
CA ASP A 500 34.07 -1.12 -28.29
C ASP A 500 33.47 -1.84 -29.51
N PRO A 501 33.29 -1.16 -30.64
CA PRO A 501 32.59 -1.68 -31.79
C PRO A 501 33.34 -2.82 -32.53
N LEU A 502 34.62 -3.03 -32.22
CA LEU A 502 35.47 -4.07 -32.84
C LEU A 502 35.82 -5.21 -31.90
N GLY A 503 35.33 -5.20 -30.66
CA GLY A 503 35.60 -6.25 -29.67
C GLY A 503 37.07 -6.38 -29.27
N THR A 504 37.82 -5.30 -29.37
CA THR A 504 39.27 -5.28 -29.11
C THR A 504 39.63 -5.16 -27.62
N GLY A 505 38.63 -4.86 -26.76
CA GLY A 505 38.78 -4.53 -25.36
C GLY A 505 39.14 -3.05 -25.13
N SER A 506 39.10 -2.22 -26.18
CA SER A 506 39.38 -0.77 -26.15
C SER A 506 38.08 0.01 -26.23
N PHE A 507 37.60 0.46 -25.08
CA PHE A 507 36.39 1.26 -24.98
C PHE A 507 36.65 2.74 -25.20
N ALA A 508 35.82 3.38 -26.04
CA ALA A 508 35.83 4.80 -26.30
C ALA A 508 34.49 5.45 -25.93
N PRO A 509 34.45 6.72 -25.52
CA PRO A 509 33.21 7.45 -25.34
C PRO A 509 32.38 7.46 -26.62
N SER A 510 31.07 7.19 -26.49
CA SER A 510 30.11 7.22 -27.58
C SER A 510 29.35 8.56 -27.58
N ASP A 511 28.99 9.03 -28.81
CA ASP A 511 28.11 10.19 -29.00
C ASP A 511 26.68 9.96 -28.45
N LEU A 512 26.39 8.74 -28.01
CA LEU A 512 25.16 8.41 -27.31
C LEU A 512 25.19 8.81 -25.83
N SER A 513 26.31 9.37 -25.33
CA SER A 513 26.38 9.92 -23.97
C SER A 513 25.67 11.28 -23.89
N ASN A 514 24.85 11.49 -22.86
CA ASN A 514 24.16 12.76 -22.67
C ASN A 514 23.90 13.06 -21.19
N THR A 515 23.74 14.35 -20.88
CA THR A 515 23.31 14.84 -19.57
C THR A 515 22.04 15.67 -19.77
N LEU A 516 21.02 15.38 -18.99
CA LEU A 516 19.77 16.12 -19.01
C LEU A 516 19.40 16.62 -17.62
N ALA A 517 18.67 17.73 -17.57
CA ALA A 517 18.03 18.25 -16.37
C ALA A 517 16.56 18.58 -16.65
N LEU A 518 15.69 18.26 -15.69
CA LEU A 518 14.27 18.59 -15.71
C LEU A 518 13.91 19.30 -14.42
N ASP A 519 13.61 20.59 -14.51
CA ASP A 519 13.08 21.41 -13.44
C ASP A 519 11.56 21.51 -13.59
N GLU A 520 10.82 21.25 -12.55
CA GLU A 520 9.36 21.28 -12.55
C GLU A 520 8.82 21.91 -11.28
N GLN A 521 7.82 22.77 -11.43
CA GLN A 521 7.08 23.35 -10.32
C GLN A 521 5.58 23.31 -10.57
N VAL A 522 4.82 23.01 -9.54
CA VAL A 522 3.35 23.06 -9.58
C VAL A 522 2.85 23.76 -8.33
N ASN A 523 1.98 24.74 -8.53
CA ASN A 523 1.31 25.50 -7.48
C ASN A 523 -0.19 25.34 -7.62
N ALA A 524 -0.89 25.00 -6.55
CA ALA A 524 -2.30 24.70 -6.57
C ALA A 524 -3.05 25.32 -5.39
N VAL A 525 -4.24 25.86 -5.67
CA VAL A 525 -5.22 26.22 -4.67
C VAL A 525 -6.51 25.42 -4.88
N TYR A 526 -7.19 25.08 -3.82
CA TYR A 526 -8.41 24.28 -3.91
C TYR A 526 -9.43 24.61 -2.83
N GLY A 527 -10.71 24.35 -3.16
CA GLY A 527 -11.84 24.40 -2.25
C GLY A 527 -12.78 23.23 -2.49
N VAL A 528 -13.28 22.63 -1.42
CA VAL A 528 -14.26 21.54 -1.43
C VAL A 528 -15.35 21.86 -0.43
N LEU A 529 -16.59 21.92 -0.89
CA LEU A 529 -17.78 22.04 -0.07
C LEU A 529 -18.46 20.68 -0.02
N SER A 530 -18.73 20.19 1.18
CA SER A 530 -19.45 18.94 1.39
C SER A 530 -20.55 19.12 2.42
N GLY A 531 -21.68 18.45 2.21
CA GLY A 531 -22.83 18.54 3.12
C GLY A 531 -23.82 17.40 2.94
N GLY A 532 -24.68 17.21 3.93
CA GLY A 532 -25.74 16.22 3.91
C GLY A 532 -27.09 16.82 4.33
N ALA A 533 -28.16 16.43 3.65
CA ALA A 533 -29.54 16.78 3.98
C ALA A 533 -30.44 15.57 3.82
N GLY A 534 -30.97 15.03 4.91
CA GLY A 534 -31.78 13.84 4.92
C GLY A 534 -31.04 12.63 4.38
N ARG A 535 -31.47 12.08 3.22
CA ARG A 535 -30.84 10.93 2.56
C ARG A 535 -29.76 11.32 1.55
N TRP A 536 -29.52 12.60 1.32
CA TRP A 536 -28.57 13.12 0.35
C TRP A 536 -27.23 13.45 1.01
N GLU A 537 -26.14 13.10 0.37
CA GLU A 537 -24.79 13.53 0.66
C GLU A 537 -24.23 14.17 -0.61
N LEU A 538 -23.76 15.42 -0.53
CA LEU A 538 -23.29 16.21 -1.65
C LEU A 538 -21.87 16.69 -1.38
N GLN A 539 -21.00 16.61 -2.39
CA GLN A 539 -19.66 17.18 -2.37
C GLN A 539 -19.39 17.83 -3.73
N GLY A 540 -18.91 19.07 -3.71
CA GLY A 540 -18.44 19.78 -4.90
C GLY A 540 -17.11 20.44 -4.60
N GLY A 541 -16.17 20.41 -5.52
CA GLY A 541 -14.85 20.98 -5.35
C GLY A 541 -14.25 21.48 -6.65
N LEU A 542 -13.38 22.49 -6.52
CA LEU A 542 -12.58 23.02 -7.62
C LEU A 542 -11.13 23.18 -7.16
N ARG A 543 -10.20 22.78 -8.01
CA ARG A 543 -8.77 23.01 -7.86
C ARG A 543 -8.25 23.73 -9.09
N ALA A 544 -7.45 24.78 -8.88
CA ALA A 544 -6.74 25.49 -9.92
C ALA A 544 -5.25 25.25 -9.74
N GLU A 545 -4.55 24.89 -10.81
CA GLU A 545 -3.11 24.68 -10.84
C GLU A 545 -2.43 25.54 -11.88
N TYR A 546 -1.23 26.03 -11.53
CA TYR A 546 -0.25 26.56 -12.46
C TYR A 546 0.98 25.67 -12.41
N ALA A 547 1.38 25.13 -13.55
CA ALA A 547 2.52 24.26 -13.71
C ALA A 547 3.53 24.88 -14.67
N GLY A 548 4.82 24.79 -14.33
CA GLY A 548 5.94 25.17 -15.19
C GLY A 548 6.97 24.07 -15.18
N ARG A 549 7.54 23.76 -16.36
CA ARG A 549 8.69 22.85 -16.49
C ARG A 549 9.72 23.44 -17.43
N GLN A 550 10.97 23.07 -17.19
CA GLN A 550 12.07 23.32 -18.12
C GLN A 550 12.85 22.02 -18.27
N PHE A 551 12.85 21.49 -19.50
CA PHE A 551 13.71 20.38 -19.89
C PHE A 551 14.94 20.94 -20.59
N SER A 552 16.15 20.47 -20.28
CA SER A 552 17.40 20.93 -20.87
C SER A 552 18.35 19.76 -21.13
N LEU A 553 19.03 19.83 -22.27
CA LEU A 553 20.08 18.90 -22.69
C LEU A 553 21.42 19.62 -22.65
N ALA A 554 22.35 19.13 -21.83
CA ALA A 554 23.69 19.72 -21.74
C ALA A 554 24.53 19.43 -22.99
N SER A 555 24.33 18.28 -23.64
CA SER A 555 25.05 17.84 -24.83
C SER A 555 24.81 18.75 -26.06
N THR A 556 23.61 19.30 -26.23
CA THR A 556 23.23 20.18 -27.34
C THR A 556 23.05 21.64 -26.90
N GLY A 557 22.93 21.90 -25.60
CA GLY A 557 22.61 23.22 -25.05
C GLY A 557 21.15 23.63 -25.23
N GLU A 558 20.30 22.75 -25.72
CA GLU A 558 18.88 23.00 -25.97
C GLU A 558 18.08 23.08 -24.68
N ARG A 559 17.04 23.95 -24.69
CA ARG A 559 16.13 24.16 -23.56
C ARG A 559 14.70 24.21 -24.06
N PHE A 560 13.82 23.49 -23.39
CA PHE A 560 12.41 23.35 -23.73
C PHE A 560 11.52 23.79 -22.55
N PRO A 561 11.26 25.12 -22.42
CA PRO A 561 10.36 25.62 -21.38
C PRO A 561 8.92 25.37 -21.78
N HIS A 562 8.08 24.97 -20.81
CA HIS A 562 6.65 24.76 -21.01
C HIS A 562 5.88 25.13 -19.76
N SER A 563 4.79 25.92 -19.87
CA SER A 563 3.96 26.30 -18.74
C SER A 563 2.49 26.34 -19.13
N TYR A 564 1.64 25.99 -18.19
CA TYR A 564 0.19 25.95 -18.39
C TYR A 564 -0.59 26.10 -17.08
N ALA A 565 -1.85 26.56 -17.22
CA ALA A 565 -2.82 26.61 -16.13
C ALA A 565 -3.95 25.61 -16.38
N SER A 566 -4.44 24.96 -15.34
CA SER A 566 -5.48 23.94 -15.44
C SER A 566 -6.49 24.03 -14.31
N LEU A 567 -7.75 23.68 -14.61
CA LEU A 567 -8.85 23.59 -13.65
C LEU A 567 -9.31 22.13 -13.51
N PHE A 568 -9.51 21.70 -12.28
CA PHE A 568 -9.91 20.35 -11.91
C PHE A 568 -11.18 20.38 -11.05
N PRO A 569 -12.35 20.44 -11.68
CA PRO A 569 -13.63 20.29 -10.97
C PRO A 569 -13.80 18.84 -10.51
N SER A 570 -14.47 18.65 -9.37
CA SER A 570 -14.90 17.35 -8.85
C SER A 570 -16.27 17.45 -8.21
N GLY A 571 -17.07 16.39 -8.30
CA GLY A 571 -18.39 16.31 -7.71
C GLY A 571 -18.76 14.90 -7.28
N LEU A 572 -19.50 14.80 -6.19
CA LEU A 572 -20.09 13.57 -5.69
C LEU A 572 -21.49 13.84 -5.18
N VAL A 573 -22.44 13.10 -5.67
CA VAL A 573 -23.82 13.06 -5.17
C VAL A 573 -24.10 11.63 -4.73
N SER A 574 -24.53 11.47 -3.48
CA SER A 574 -24.89 10.17 -2.94
C SER A 574 -26.29 10.23 -2.34
N TYR A 575 -27.08 9.19 -2.59
CA TYR A 575 -28.46 9.07 -2.10
C TYR A 575 -28.67 7.73 -1.41
N LYS A 576 -29.07 7.74 -0.14
CA LYS A 576 -29.43 6.53 0.62
C LYS A 576 -30.86 6.11 0.27
N LEU A 577 -31.01 5.04 -0.52
CA LEU A 577 -32.29 4.45 -0.87
C LEU A 577 -32.97 3.82 0.36
N GLY A 578 -32.14 3.25 1.27
CA GLY A 578 -32.53 2.62 2.52
C GLY A 578 -31.34 2.59 3.50
N GLU A 579 -31.42 1.77 4.53
CA GLU A 579 -30.31 1.57 5.49
C GLU A 579 -29.14 0.80 4.87
N GLN A 580 -29.43 -0.04 3.88
CA GLN A 580 -28.47 -0.96 3.25
C GLN A 580 -28.08 -0.55 1.83
N ASP A 581 -28.87 0.31 1.19
CA ASP A 581 -28.75 0.66 -0.22
C ASP A 581 -28.36 2.10 -0.43
N GLN A 582 -27.34 2.33 -1.27
CA GLN A 582 -26.84 3.65 -1.61
C GLN A 582 -26.58 3.75 -3.12
N LEU A 583 -27.03 4.83 -3.71
CA LEU A 583 -26.70 5.21 -5.08
C LEU A 583 -25.76 6.41 -5.03
N LYS A 584 -24.72 6.44 -5.89
CA LYS A 584 -23.79 7.56 -6.01
C LYS A 584 -23.54 7.92 -7.46
N LEU A 585 -23.36 9.21 -7.73
CA LEU A 585 -22.86 9.71 -8.99
C LEU A 585 -21.63 10.57 -8.69
N SER A 586 -20.52 10.30 -9.36
CA SER A 586 -19.29 11.07 -9.17
C SER A 586 -18.72 11.51 -10.50
N TYR A 587 -18.07 12.68 -10.48
CA TYR A 587 -17.34 13.26 -11.59
C TYR A 587 -16.00 13.80 -11.09
N SER A 588 -14.93 13.63 -11.89
CA SER A 588 -13.65 14.30 -11.66
C SER A 588 -12.91 14.51 -12.97
N ARG A 589 -12.23 15.67 -13.09
CA ARG A 589 -11.24 15.93 -14.13
C ARG A 589 -9.84 15.64 -13.57
N ARG A 590 -9.03 14.94 -14.37
CA ARG A 590 -7.70 14.46 -13.98
C ARG A 590 -6.67 14.85 -15.04
N ILE A 591 -5.38 14.77 -14.68
CA ILE A 591 -4.25 15.08 -15.57
C ILE A 591 -3.20 13.96 -15.52
N ARG A 592 -2.53 13.73 -16.66
CA ARG A 592 -1.28 12.99 -16.74
C ARG A 592 -0.23 13.89 -17.37
N ARG A 593 0.83 14.18 -16.65
CA ARG A 593 1.98 14.92 -17.17
C ARG A 593 2.94 13.97 -17.86
N PRO A 594 3.56 14.38 -19.01
CA PRO A 594 4.58 13.56 -19.65
C PRO A 594 5.74 13.26 -18.71
N GLY A 595 6.24 12.03 -18.75
CA GLY A 595 7.42 11.60 -18.00
C GLY A 595 8.74 12.06 -18.62
N THR A 596 9.84 12.00 -17.85
CA THR A 596 11.18 12.42 -18.33
C THR A 596 11.62 11.68 -19.60
N GLN A 597 11.32 10.37 -19.70
CA GLN A 597 11.66 9.58 -20.89
C GLN A 597 10.84 9.98 -22.10
N GLU A 598 9.55 10.30 -21.93
CA GLU A 598 8.67 10.75 -23.01
C GLU A 598 9.08 12.12 -23.55
N LEU A 599 9.74 12.94 -22.70
CA LEU A 599 10.22 14.28 -23.07
C LEU A 599 11.64 14.30 -23.62
N ASN A 600 12.44 13.25 -23.44
CA ASN A 600 13.85 13.23 -23.82
C ASN A 600 14.03 13.00 -25.32
N PRO A 601 14.34 14.02 -26.13
CA PRO A 601 14.54 13.86 -27.57
C PRO A 601 15.86 13.16 -27.92
N PHE A 602 16.73 12.91 -26.94
CA PHE A 602 18.00 12.25 -27.19
C PHE A 602 17.79 10.74 -27.34
N PRO A 603 18.43 10.08 -28.36
CA PRO A 603 18.25 8.66 -28.61
C PRO A 603 18.68 7.80 -27.42
N VAL A 604 17.82 6.92 -26.96
CA VAL A 604 18.13 5.93 -25.92
C VAL A 604 17.93 4.53 -26.53
N PHE A 605 19.02 3.85 -26.83
CA PHE A 605 19.01 2.50 -27.38
C PHE A 605 18.75 1.48 -26.27
N PHE A 606 17.78 0.61 -26.44
CA PHE A 606 17.58 -0.53 -25.53
C PHE A 606 18.01 -1.86 -26.17
N ASP A 607 18.24 -1.85 -27.45
CA ASP A 607 19.01 -2.87 -28.19
C ASP A 607 19.56 -2.28 -29.51
N LEU A 608 20.23 -3.12 -30.31
CA LEU A 608 20.86 -2.67 -31.58
C LEU A 608 19.87 -2.19 -32.64
N GLN A 609 18.59 -2.55 -32.51
CA GLN A 609 17.56 -2.34 -33.54
C GLN A 609 16.43 -1.42 -33.08
N ASN A 610 16.37 -1.10 -31.78
CA ASN A 610 15.28 -0.34 -31.20
C ASN A 610 15.77 0.83 -30.37
N VAL A 611 15.21 2.03 -30.63
CA VAL A 611 15.59 3.28 -29.97
C VAL A 611 14.34 4.03 -29.51
N PHE A 612 14.41 4.63 -28.32
CA PHE A 612 13.45 5.63 -27.86
C PHE A 612 13.91 7.03 -28.23
N LEU A 613 12.97 7.83 -28.78
CA LEU A 613 13.09 9.25 -29.08
C LEU A 613 11.91 9.97 -28.44
N GLY A 614 12.11 10.63 -27.31
CA GLY A 614 11.06 11.41 -26.66
C GLY A 614 10.74 12.69 -27.43
N ASN A 615 9.65 13.35 -27.03
CA ASN A 615 9.19 14.60 -27.62
C ASN A 615 9.03 15.66 -26.49
N PRO A 616 9.90 16.68 -26.42
CA PRO A 616 9.85 17.69 -25.36
C PRO A 616 8.64 18.62 -25.46
N GLU A 617 7.94 18.65 -26.61
CA GLU A 617 6.77 19.50 -26.86
C GLU A 617 5.44 18.87 -26.42
N LEU A 618 5.47 17.66 -25.84
CA LEU A 618 4.27 16.99 -25.38
C LEU A 618 3.47 17.83 -24.37
N ASN A 619 2.17 17.92 -24.62
CA ASN A 619 1.18 18.46 -23.72
C ASN A 619 0.73 17.41 -22.69
N PRO A 620 0.22 17.82 -21.52
CA PRO A 620 -0.40 16.89 -20.61
C PRO A 620 -1.74 16.37 -21.15
N GLU A 621 -2.07 15.13 -20.82
CA GLU A 621 -3.38 14.54 -21.08
C GLU A 621 -4.39 14.96 -20.00
N TYR A 622 -5.66 15.16 -20.40
CA TYR A 622 -6.76 15.42 -19.47
C TYR A 622 -7.84 14.36 -19.58
N THR A 623 -8.28 13.81 -18.45
CA THR A 623 -9.36 12.82 -18.41
C THR A 623 -10.54 13.33 -17.60
N ASP A 624 -11.71 13.39 -18.23
CA ASP A 624 -13.00 13.58 -17.58
C ASP A 624 -13.62 12.21 -17.28
N ALA A 625 -13.90 11.92 -16.01
CA ALA A 625 -14.42 10.64 -15.54
C ALA A 625 -15.76 10.80 -14.84
N ILE A 626 -16.76 10.01 -15.28
CA ILE A 626 -18.09 9.92 -14.66
C ILE A 626 -18.29 8.46 -14.19
N GLU A 627 -18.79 8.28 -12.98
CA GLU A 627 -19.11 6.96 -12.42
C GLU A 627 -20.46 7.00 -11.71
N LEU A 628 -21.34 6.05 -12.05
CA LEU A 628 -22.57 5.78 -11.32
C LEU A 628 -22.34 4.52 -10.49
N GLY A 629 -22.46 4.61 -9.15
CA GLY A 629 -22.27 3.49 -8.23
C GLY A 629 -23.57 3.09 -7.55
N PHE A 630 -23.91 1.83 -7.56
CA PHE A 630 -24.92 1.24 -6.69
C PHE A 630 -24.24 0.33 -5.67
N GLN A 631 -24.56 0.50 -4.40
CA GLN A 631 -24.03 -0.30 -3.31
C GLN A 631 -25.18 -0.87 -2.47
N HIS A 632 -25.10 -2.17 -2.22
CA HIS A 632 -25.91 -2.88 -1.23
C HIS A 632 -25.00 -3.41 -0.12
N SER A 633 -25.30 -3.09 1.15
CA SER A 633 -24.51 -3.53 2.31
C SER A 633 -25.42 -4.27 3.29
N ALA A 634 -25.20 -5.57 3.43
CA ALA A 634 -25.95 -6.44 4.35
C ALA A 634 -25.02 -7.01 5.44
N ARG A 635 -25.60 -7.64 6.46
CA ARG A 635 -24.84 -8.29 7.55
C ARG A 635 -23.90 -9.38 7.04
N MET A 636 -24.25 -10.05 5.94
CA MET A 636 -23.47 -11.13 5.34
C MET A 636 -22.43 -10.65 4.32
N GLY A 637 -22.39 -9.36 3.96
CA GLY A 637 -21.46 -8.83 2.99
C GLY A 637 -21.98 -7.60 2.27
N SER A 638 -21.27 -7.22 1.21
CA SER A 638 -21.65 -6.07 0.38
C SER A 638 -21.45 -6.38 -1.10
N VAL A 639 -22.25 -5.74 -1.94
CA VAL A 639 -22.11 -5.76 -3.40
C VAL A 639 -22.09 -4.33 -3.89
N GLN A 640 -21.17 -4.02 -4.80
CA GLN A 640 -21.06 -2.73 -5.47
C GLN A 640 -21.00 -2.95 -6.97
N LEU A 641 -21.85 -2.25 -7.72
CA LEU A 641 -21.82 -2.15 -9.18
C LEU A 641 -21.51 -0.71 -9.56
N SER A 642 -20.49 -0.50 -10.38
CA SER A 642 -20.01 0.83 -10.77
C SER A 642 -19.80 0.90 -12.28
N PRO A 643 -20.82 1.20 -13.10
CA PRO A 643 -20.63 1.62 -14.48
C PRO A 643 -19.89 2.96 -14.53
N PHE A 644 -18.99 3.10 -15.50
CA PHE A 644 -18.17 4.29 -15.67
C PHE A 644 -17.99 4.67 -17.14
N TYR A 645 -17.74 5.95 -17.37
CA TYR A 645 -17.32 6.51 -18.66
C TYR A 645 -16.16 7.48 -18.40
N ARG A 646 -15.13 7.41 -19.25
CA ARG A 646 -13.96 8.30 -19.23
C ARG A 646 -13.67 8.77 -20.63
N ARG A 647 -13.37 10.06 -20.77
CA ARG A 647 -12.88 10.67 -22.00
C ARG A 647 -11.56 11.36 -21.72
N THR A 648 -10.54 11.01 -22.47
CA THR A 648 -9.20 11.59 -22.38
C THR A 648 -8.92 12.39 -23.64
N SER A 649 -8.48 13.64 -23.50
CA SER A 649 -8.00 14.52 -24.56
C SER A 649 -6.46 14.60 -24.54
N ASP A 650 -5.87 14.95 -25.68
CA ASP A 650 -4.41 15.07 -25.86
C ASP A 650 -3.65 13.80 -25.48
N VAL A 651 -4.21 12.64 -25.85
CA VAL A 651 -3.68 11.32 -25.46
C VAL A 651 -2.25 11.14 -25.99
N ILE A 652 -1.30 10.90 -25.09
CA ILE A 652 0.10 10.61 -25.46
C ILE A 652 0.20 9.17 -25.92
N ARG A 653 0.55 8.98 -27.18
CA ARG A 653 0.68 7.68 -27.83
C ARG A 653 2.09 7.44 -28.34
N ILE A 654 2.43 6.16 -28.33
CA ILE A 654 3.65 5.64 -28.91
C ILE A 654 3.48 5.60 -30.43
N ILE A 655 4.39 6.24 -31.14
CA ILE A 655 4.53 6.15 -32.59
C ILE A 655 5.75 5.27 -32.86
N ILE A 656 5.55 4.20 -33.60
CA ILE A 656 6.63 3.28 -33.99
C ILE A 656 6.93 3.50 -35.48
N ASN A 657 8.17 3.88 -35.75
CA ASN A 657 8.69 3.95 -37.11
C ASN A 657 9.69 2.80 -37.33
N THR A 658 9.34 1.85 -38.17
CA THR A 658 10.12 0.61 -38.39
C THR A 658 11.26 0.77 -39.38
N ALA A 659 11.37 1.93 -40.08
CA ALA A 659 12.38 2.23 -41.10
C ALA A 659 13.06 3.58 -40.81
N ASP A 660 13.49 3.80 -39.57
CA ASP A 660 14.18 5.02 -39.19
C ASP A 660 15.71 4.84 -39.21
N SER A 661 16.43 5.95 -39.33
CA SER A 661 17.90 5.96 -39.25
C SER A 661 18.38 6.90 -38.18
N VAL A 662 18.90 6.32 -37.12
CA VAL A 662 19.41 7.08 -35.97
C VAL A 662 20.87 6.73 -35.74
N ALA A 663 21.72 7.76 -35.64
CA ALA A 663 23.18 7.62 -35.47
C ALA A 663 23.82 6.72 -36.53
N GLY A 664 23.32 6.79 -37.79
CA GLY A 664 23.82 6.01 -38.93
C GLY A 664 23.43 4.52 -38.90
N ARG A 665 22.50 4.13 -38.06
CA ARG A 665 21.96 2.75 -37.95
C ARG A 665 20.52 2.73 -38.42
N GLU A 666 20.15 1.72 -39.20
CA GLU A 666 18.74 1.41 -39.47
C GLU A 666 18.11 0.82 -38.21
N VAL A 667 17.09 1.49 -37.67
CA VAL A 667 16.46 1.13 -36.41
C VAL A 667 14.93 1.24 -36.49
N THR A 668 14.27 0.57 -35.58
CA THR A 668 12.89 0.89 -35.20
C THR A 668 12.91 1.98 -34.15
N SER A 669 12.43 3.17 -34.45
CA SER A 669 12.30 4.22 -33.47
C SER A 669 10.91 4.20 -32.82
N VAL A 670 10.89 4.45 -31.52
CA VAL A 670 9.71 4.61 -30.69
C VAL A 670 9.67 6.06 -30.23
N SER A 671 8.71 6.83 -30.70
CA SER A 671 8.51 8.23 -30.33
C SER A 671 7.15 8.45 -29.68
N PHE A 672 6.87 9.68 -29.26
CA PHE A 672 5.64 10.03 -28.56
C PHE A 672 4.99 11.26 -29.19
N GLN A 673 3.67 11.22 -29.31
CA GLN A 673 2.88 12.33 -29.84
C GLN A 673 1.53 12.43 -29.13
N ASN A 674 1.01 13.64 -28.94
CA ASN A 674 -0.37 13.83 -28.55
C ASN A 674 -1.32 13.54 -29.70
N LEU A 675 -2.26 12.61 -29.48
CA LEU A 675 -3.39 12.32 -30.38
C LEU A 675 -4.67 12.93 -29.83
N ASP A 676 -5.74 12.98 -30.65
CA ASP A 676 -6.95 13.71 -30.30
C ASP A 676 -7.64 13.21 -29.01
N THR A 677 -8.28 12.05 -29.06
CA THR A 677 -9.11 11.58 -27.95
C THR A 677 -9.06 10.06 -27.75
N GLY A 678 -9.31 9.65 -26.50
CA GLY A 678 -9.56 8.25 -26.16
C GLY A 678 -10.76 8.15 -25.24
N ASP A 679 -11.71 7.28 -25.60
CA ASP A 679 -12.89 6.99 -24.79
C ASP A 679 -12.80 5.60 -24.16
N SER A 680 -13.18 5.47 -22.90
CA SER A 680 -13.27 4.19 -22.20
C SER A 680 -14.54 4.11 -21.36
N TRP A 681 -15.29 3.02 -21.50
CA TRP A 681 -16.48 2.78 -20.69
C TRP A 681 -16.62 1.31 -20.33
N GLY A 682 -17.22 1.07 -19.19
CA GLY A 682 -17.35 -0.27 -18.66
C GLY A 682 -18.08 -0.33 -17.33
N ALA A 683 -17.91 -1.42 -16.62
CA ALA A 683 -18.47 -1.62 -15.30
C ALA A 683 -17.55 -2.45 -14.40
N ASP A 684 -17.53 -2.10 -13.12
CA ASP A 684 -16.96 -2.89 -12.04
C ASP A 684 -18.08 -3.51 -11.21
N LEU A 685 -17.96 -4.79 -10.93
CA LEU A 685 -18.76 -5.50 -9.95
C LEU A 685 -17.83 -6.03 -8.85
N ASN A 686 -18.00 -5.55 -7.64
CA ASN A 686 -17.21 -5.98 -6.48
C ASN A 686 -18.15 -6.50 -5.40
N GLY A 687 -17.79 -7.63 -4.79
CA GLY A 687 -18.59 -8.25 -3.73
C GLY A 687 -17.72 -8.75 -2.58
N SER A 688 -18.24 -8.64 -1.37
CA SER A 688 -17.71 -9.30 -0.19
C SER A 688 -18.79 -10.21 0.40
N LEU A 689 -18.38 -11.37 0.89
CA LEU A 689 -19.27 -12.33 1.55
C LEU A 689 -18.64 -12.78 2.87
N ARG A 690 -19.46 -12.83 3.92
CA ARG A 690 -19.07 -13.35 5.22
C ARG A 690 -20.14 -14.27 5.77
N MET A 691 -19.81 -15.54 5.94
CA MET A 691 -20.69 -16.56 6.51
C MET A 691 -20.22 -16.90 7.94
N GLY A 692 -20.70 -16.12 8.91
CA GLY A 692 -20.29 -16.23 10.30
C GLY A 692 -18.79 -16.03 10.50
N GLN A 693 -18.15 -16.92 11.27
CA GLN A 693 -16.71 -16.97 11.46
C GLN A 693 -16.02 -18.01 10.55
N ALA A 694 -16.80 -18.86 9.88
CA ALA A 694 -16.28 -19.97 9.13
C ALA A 694 -15.72 -19.56 7.77
N PHE A 695 -16.36 -18.63 7.07
CA PHE A 695 -15.96 -18.25 5.70
C PHE A 695 -16.02 -16.73 5.50
N SER A 696 -15.01 -16.20 4.81
CA SER A 696 -15.01 -14.85 4.26
C SER A 696 -14.44 -14.86 2.85
N GLY A 697 -15.05 -14.10 1.94
CA GLY A 697 -14.62 -14.06 0.55
C GLY A 697 -14.79 -12.70 -0.09
N LEU A 698 -14.02 -12.46 -1.14
CA LEU A 698 -14.06 -11.30 -2.01
C LEU A 698 -14.15 -11.78 -3.45
N ALA A 699 -15.00 -11.15 -4.25
CA ALA A 699 -15.04 -11.35 -5.69
C ALA A 699 -15.05 -10.00 -6.39
N GLY A 700 -14.35 -9.89 -7.51
CA GLY A 700 -14.33 -8.71 -8.36
C GLY A 700 -14.41 -9.13 -9.83
N PHE A 701 -15.21 -8.44 -10.59
CA PHE A 701 -15.31 -8.56 -12.04
C PHE A 701 -15.29 -7.18 -12.66
N ASN A 702 -14.43 -6.98 -13.63
CA ASN A 702 -14.30 -5.74 -14.37
C ASN A 702 -14.40 -6.02 -15.86
N VAL A 703 -15.21 -5.26 -16.59
CA VAL A 703 -15.28 -5.29 -18.05
C VAL A 703 -15.27 -3.87 -18.57
N PHE A 704 -14.47 -3.60 -19.60
CA PHE A 704 -14.45 -2.29 -20.24
C PHE A 704 -14.10 -2.37 -21.71
N LYS A 705 -14.54 -1.34 -22.43
CA LYS A 705 -14.21 -1.08 -23.82
C LYS A 705 -13.40 0.19 -23.90
N THR A 706 -12.31 0.17 -24.67
CA THR A 706 -11.50 1.35 -24.99
C THR A 706 -11.55 1.59 -26.49
N VAL A 707 -11.79 2.84 -26.88
CA VAL A 707 -11.74 3.31 -28.27
C VAL A 707 -10.79 4.48 -28.31
N THR A 708 -9.79 4.40 -29.17
CA THR A 708 -8.84 5.49 -29.42
C THR A 708 -8.99 5.93 -30.86
N SER A 709 -9.16 7.21 -31.10
CA SER A 709 -9.16 7.79 -32.45
C SER A 709 -7.80 8.42 -32.72
N GLY A 710 -7.17 8.03 -33.86
CA GLY A 710 -5.96 8.67 -34.34
C GLY A 710 -6.31 9.94 -35.12
N GLY A 711 -5.67 11.07 -34.76
CA GLY A 711 -5.79 12.33 -35.52
C GLY A 711 -5.00 12.30 -36.85
N GLY A 712 -5.50 12.98 -37.85
CA GLY A 712 -4.70 13.36 -39.04
C GLY A 712 -4.44 12.28 -40.09
N GLY A 713 -5.39 11.35 -40.31
CA GLY A 713 -5.37 10.51 -41.52
C GLY A 713 -4.66 9.14 -41.37
N GLU A 714 -4.08 8.83 -40.23
CA GLU A 714 -3.53 7.50 -39.96
C GLU A 714 -4.55 6.61 -39.22
N SER A 715 -5.46 5.99 -39.98
CA SER A 715 -6.44 5.01 -39.50
C SER A 715 -5.80 3.78 -38.81
N SER A 716 -4.50 3.59 -39.00
CA SER A 716 -3.73 2.50 -38.40
C SER A 716 -3.51 2.63 -36.86
N LEU A 717 -3.69 3.84 -36.31
CA LEU A 717 -3.52 4.11 -34.86
C LEU A 717 -4.82 4.05 -34.06
N SER A 718 -5.94 3.74 -34.73
CA SER A 718 -7.23 3.55 -33.97
C SER A 718 -7.33 2.16 -33.36
N SER A 719 -7.73 2.07 -32.12
CA SER A 719 -8.02 0.80 -31.46
C SER A 719 -9.47 0.72 -30.94
N ASN A 720 -10.05 -0.46 -31.02
CA ASN A 720 -11.37 -0.78 -30.50
C ASN A 720 -11.29 -2.12 -29.77
N ALA A 721 -11.10 -2.09 -28.48
CA ALA A 721 -10.81 -3.26 -27.69
C ALA A 721 -11.79 -3.42 -26.52
N VAL A 722 -12.30 -4.65 -26.35
CA VAL A 722 -13.02 -5.06 -25.15
C VAL A 722 -12.15 -6.04 -24.37
N THR A 723 -12.00 -5.82 -23.08
CA THR A 723 -11.32 -6.75 -22.19
C THR A 723 -12.07 -6.88 -20.85
N TRP A 724 -11.79 -7.96 -20.14
CA TRP A 724 -12.36 -8.19 -18.83
C TRP A 724 -11.36 -8.89 -17.91
N SER A 725 -11.55 -8.72 -16.62
CA SER A 725 -10.79 -9.44 -15.60
C SER A 725 -11.71 -9.90 -14.47
N ALA A 726 -11.36 -11.02 -13.86
CA ALA A 726 -12.08 -11.60 -12.73
C ALA A 726 -11.09 -11.96 -11.62
N ARG A 727 -11.54 -11.77 -10.37
CA ARG A 727 -10.78 -12.15 -9.18
C ARG A 727 -11.71 -12.77 -8.15
N VAL A 728 -11.23 -13.82 -7.52
CA VAL A 728 -11.89 -14.45 -6.38
C VAL A 728 -10.84 -14.74 -5.31
N ASN A 729 -11.15 -14.38 -4.07
CA ASN A 729 -10.33 -14.66 -2.90
C ASN A 729 -11.27 -15.19 -1.80
N GLY A 730 -11.00 -16.36 -1.25
CA GLY A 730 -11.77 -16.98 -0.19
C GLY A 730 -10.87 -17.46 0.95
N THR A 731 -11.29 -17.20 2.19
CA THR A 731 -10.68 -17.72 3.40
C THR A 731 -11.70 -18.56 4.16
N TRP A 732 -11.37 -19.81 4.39
CA TRP A 732 -12.14 -20.75 5.18
C TRP A 732 -11.43 -21.05 6.50
N ASN A 733 -12.02 -20.68 7.61
CA ASN A 733 -11.57 -21.03 8.95
C ASN A 733 -12.03 -22.47 9.28
N VAL A 734 -11.17 -23.45 8.95
CA VAL A 734 -11.45 -24.88 9.19
C VAL A 734 -11.58 -25.18 10.68
N THR A 735 -10.76 -24.47 11.47
CA THR A 735 -10.83 -24.43 12.94
C THR A 735 -10.63 -22.98 13.42
N PRO A 736 -10.90 -22.64 14.67
CA PRO A 736 -10.54 -21.31 15.23
C PRO A 736 -9.06 -20.93 15.11
N ARG A 737 -8.18 -21.92 14.87
CA ARG A 737 -6.73 -21.75 14.77
C ARG A 737 -6.18 -21.99 13.37
N THR A 738 -6.93 -22.65 12.47
CA THR A 738 -6.47 -23.05 11.15
C THR A 738 -7.34 -22.40 10.09
N ALA A 739 -6.74 -21.63 9.20
CA ALA A 739 -7.41 -21.01 8.06
C ALA A 739 -6.78 -21.47 6.74
N LEU A 740 -7.63 -21.85 5.78
CA LEU A 740 -7.27 -22.14 4.39
C LEU A 740 -7.68 -20.92 3.55
N THR A 741 -6.77 -20.37 2.76
CA THR A 741 -7.06 -19.28 1.82
C THR A 741 -6.72 -19.70 0.41
N ALA A 742 -7.62 -19.42 -0.54
CA ALA A 742 -7.38 -19.59 -1.97
C ALA A 742 -7.71 -18.29 -2.70
N ALA A 743 -6.83 -17.89 -3.61
CA ALA A 743 -7.01 -16.72 -4.46
C ALA A 743 -6.75 -17.09 -5.92
N TYR A 744 -7.57 -16.57 -6.82
CA TYR A 744 -7.40 -16.72 -8.26
C TYR A 744 -7.71 -15.39 -8.96
N PHE A 745 -6.83 -15.01 -9.88
CA PHE A 745 -6.99 -13.85 -10.76
C PHE A 745 -6.86 -14.29 -12.21
N TYR A 746 -7.73 -13.74 -13.07
CA TYR A 746 -7.69 -13.95 -14.51
C TYR A 746 -7.93 -12.62 -15.23
N ARG A 747 -7.14 -12.33 -16.26
CA ARG A 747 -7.34 -11.25 -17.22
C ARG A 747 -7.43 -11.84 -18.62
N ALA A 748 -8.51 -11.49 -19.33
CA ALA A 748 -8.71 -11.88 -20.73
C ALA A 748 -7.65 -11.25 -21.64
N PRO A 749 -7.43 -11.80 -22.84
CA PRO A 749 -6.59 -11.17 -23.85
C PRO A 749 -7.05 -9.74 -24.12
N MET A 750 -6.10 -8.82 -24.31
CA MET A 750 -6.38 -7.42 -24.56
C MET A 750 -5.76 -7.00 -25.89
N LYS A 751 -6.59 -6.50 -26.80
CA LYS A 751 -6.13 -5.87 -28.04
C LYS A 751 -5.50 -4.52 -27.75
N ILE A 752 -4.42 -4.20 -28.42
CA ILE A 752 -3.76 -2.91 -28.46
C ILE A 752 -3.71 -2.43 -29.92
N GLU A 753 -3.25 -1.21 -30.19
CA GLU A 753 -3.29 -0.58 -31.52
C GLU A 753 -2.65 -1.45 -32.62
N ARG A 754 -1.52 -2.09 -32.33
CA ARG A 754 -0.78 -2.95 -33.26
C ARG A 754 -0.49 -4.33 -32.68
N GLY A 755 -1.51 -4.97 -32.07
CA GLY A 755 -1.30 -6.31 -31.51
C GLY A 755 -2.25 -6.71 -30.40
N ARG A 756 -1.77 -7.59 -29.52
CA ARG A 756 -2.54 -8.07 -28.37
C ARG A 756 -1.62 -8.56 -27.26
N PHE A 757 -2.04 -8.37 -26.04
CA PHE A 757 -1.59 -9.11 -24.87
C PHE A 757 -2.40 -10.41 -24.77
N ASP A 758 -1.74 -11.53 -24.50
CA ASP A 758 -2.44 -12.78 -24.21
C ASP A 758 -3.05 -12.76 -22.79
N ALA A 759 -3.89 -13.78 -22.51
CA ALA A 759 -4.48 -13.94 -21.18
C ALA A 759 -3.41 -14.08 -20.11
N PHE A 760 -3.69 -13.56 -18.92
CA PHE A 760 -2.84 -13.70 -17.74
C PHE A 760 -3.64 -14.28 -16.58
N ALA A 761 -3.06 -15.26 -15.88
CA ALA A 761 -3.67 -15.86 -14.70
C ALA A 761 -2.66 -16.02 -13.58
N ASN A 762 -3.15 -15.92 -12.34
CA ASN A 762 -2.38 -16.12 -11.12
C ASN A 762 -3.24 -16.83 -10.06
N ALA A 763 -2.69 -17.88 -9.44
CA ALA A 763 -3.34 -18.63 -8.37
C ALA A 763 -2.43 -18.71 -7.15
N ASN A 764 -3.03 -18.62 -5.96
CA ASN A 764 -2.32 -18.80 -4.69
C ASN A 764 -3.19 -19.61 -3.72
N VAL A 765 -2.58 -20.56 -3.02
CA VAL A 765 -3.24 -21.33 -1.96
C VAL A 765 -2.37 -21.29 -0.71
N SER A 766 -2.97 -21.07 0.45
CA SER A 766 -2.23 -21.03 1.71
C SER A 766 -3.00 -21.61 2.88
N VAL A 767 -2.25 -22.21 3.82
CA VAL A 767 -2.74 -22.68 5.12
C VAL A 767 -2.04 -21.87 6.20
N ARG A 768 -2.80 -21.24 7.07
CA ARG A 768 -2.29 -20.50 8.21
C ARG A 768 -2.72 -21.18 9.51
N GLN A 769 -1.76 -21.48 10.36
CA GLN A 769 -1.95 -22.04 11.70
C GLN A 769 -1.61 -20.97 12.75
N LYS A 770 -2.57 -20.60 13.60
CA LYS A 770 -2.34 -19.74 14.76
C LYS A 770 -1.74 -20.54 15.90
N LEU A 771 -0.76 -19.97 16.58
CA LEU A 771 0.01 -20.56 17.67
C LEU A 771 -0.04 -19.63 18.89
N ASN A 772 0.16 -20.17 20.09
CA ASN A 772 0.33 -19.42 21.33
C ASN A 772 -0.75 -18.33 21.55
N GLY A 773 -2.03 -18.71 21.50
CA GLY A 773 -3.14 -17.79 21.78
C GLY A 773 -3.20 -16.58 20.84
N ASP A 774 -3.00 -16.78 19.55
CA ASP A 774 -2.98 -15.77 18.49
C ASP A 774 -1.76 -14.82 18.48
N LYS A 775 -0.79 -15.00 19.38
CA LYS A 775 0.45 -14.20 19.37
C LYS A 775 1.40 -14.59 18.25
N ALA A 776 1.38 -15.85 17.83
CA ALA A 776 2.20 -16.34 16.73
C ALA A 776 1.35 -17.00 15.65
N SER A 777 1.86 -17.06 14.43
CA SER A 777 1.29 -17.84 13.34
C SER A 777 2.37 -18.40 12.42
N LEU A 778 2.09 -19.58 11.87
CA LEU A 778 2.86 -20.19 10.79
C LEU A 778 1.96 -20.27 9.56
N THR A 779 2.44 -19.78 8.43
CA THR A 779 1.71 -19.83 7.15
C THR A 779 2.55 -20.61 6.13
N LEU A 780 1.95 -21.60 5.50
CA LEU A 780 2.47 -22.29 4.34
C LEU A 780 1.68 -21.80 3.12
N ARG A 781 2.36 -21.28 2.08
CA ARG A 781 1.71 -20.80 0.84
C ARG A 781 2.38 -21.46 -0.37
N LEU A 782 1.55 -21.92 -1.29
CA LEU A 782 1.93 -22.34 -2.64
C LEU A 782 1.51 -21.24 -3.61
N SER A 783 2.48 -20.55 -4.22
CA SER A 783 2.25 -19.55 -5.26
C SER A 783 2.31 -20.21 -6.64
N ASP A 784 1.45 -19.75 -7.54
CA ASP A 784 1.33 -20.17 -8.95
C ASP A 784 1.44 -21.70 -9.16
N PRO A 785 0.57 -22.51 -8.52
CA PRO A 785 0.62 -23.98 -8.63
C PRO A 785 0.56 -24.47 -10.07
N PHE A 786 -0.07 -23.71 -10.95
CA PHE A 786 -0.29 -24.06 -12.36
C PHE A 786 0.80 -23.52 -13.31
N ASN A 787 1.78 -22.74 -12.80
CA ASN A 787 2.86 -22.08 -13.58
C ASN A 787 2.32 -21.24 -14.75
N GLN A 788 1.33 -20.40 -14.48
CA GLN A 788 0.60 -19.62 -15.49
C GLN A 788 1.08 -18.16 -15.59
N GLN A 789 1.99 -17.71 -14.72
CA GLN A 789 2.52 -16.36 -14.77
C GLN A 789 3.51 -16.21 -15.93
N ARG A 790 2.97 -15.95 -17.12
CA ARG A 790 3.72 -15.68 -18.34
C ARG A 790 3.21 -14.40 -18.96
N PHE A 791 4.13 -13.53 -19.37
CA PHE A 791 3.83 -12.35 -20.17
C PHE A 791 4.02 -12.70 -21.64
N ARG A 792 2.98 -12.55 -22.45
CA ARG A 792 3.05 -12.79 -23.89
C ARG A 792 2.35 -11.68 -24.64
N ILE A 793 3.09 -11.06 -25.58
CA ILE A 793 2.59 -10.01 -26.47
C ILE A 793 2.87 -10.42 -27.91
N GLN A 794 1.89 -10.24 -28.77
CA GLN A 794 2.05 -10.23 -30.21
C GLN A 794 1.81 -8.82 -30.71
N ALA A 795 2.79 -8.25 -31.41
CA ALA A 795 2.68 -6.93 -32.00
C ALA A 795 3.13 -6.99 -33.47
N GLY A 796 2.61 -6.10 -34.31
CA GLY A 796 3.03 -6.05 -35.68
C GLY A 796 2.24 -5.06 -36.53
N ASP A 797 2.78 -4.80 -37.70
CA ASP A 797 2.17 -4.02 -38.76
C ASP A 797 2.44 -4.70 -40.15
N ASP A 798 2.24 -3.99 -41.23
CA ASP A 798 2.46 -4.53 -42.57
C ASP A 798 3.93 -4.86 -42.89
N ASN A 799 4.88 -4.38 -42.07
CA ASN A 799 6.33 -4.55 -42.24
C ASN A 799 6.97 -5.51 -41.24
N VAL A 800 6.41 -5.65 -40.05
CA VAL A 800 7.00 -6.44 -38.95
C VAL A 800 5.92 -7.15 -38.15
N ILE A 801 6.14 -8.43 -37.85
CA ILE A 801 5.39 -9.19 -36.82
C ILE A 801 6.38 -9.60 -35.74
N GLN A 802 6.06 -9.34 -34.49
CA GLN A 802 6.90 -9.69 -33.35
C GLN A 802 6.09 -10.45 -32.28
N LEU A 803 6.64 -11.57 -31.83
CA LEU A 803 6.15 -12.33 -30.69
C LEU A 803 7.17 -12.20 -29.54
N THR A 804 6.76 -11.67 -28.42
CA THR A 804 7.58 -11.60 -27.21
C THR A 804 6.89 -12.42 -26.10
N GLU A 805 7.61 -13.37 -25.52
CA GLU A 805 7.19 -14.09 -24.31
C GLU A 805 8.28 -13.95 -23.23
N ARG A 806 7.86 -13.70 -21.99
CA ARG A 806 8.73 -13.68 -20.82
C ARG A 806 8.09 -14.44 -19.68
N ALA A 807 8.87 -15.23 -18.98
CA ALA A 807 8.51 -15.97 -17.79
C ALA A 807 9.59 -15.84 -16.73
N SER A 808 9.21 -15.73 -15.47
CA SER A 808 10.12 -15.79 -14.33
C SER A 808 9.63 -16.85 -13.35
N THR A 809 10.54 -17.35 -12.50
CA THR A 809 10.20 -18.37 -11.48
C THR A 809 9.11 -17.81 -10.57
N SER A 810 7.87 -18.30 -10.75
CA SER A 810 6.67 -17.89 -9.99
C SER A 810 6.18 -18.99 -9.05
N ARG A 811 6.29 -20.26 -9.48
CA ARG A 811 5.87 -21.41 -8.67
C ARG A 811 6.84 -21.66 -7.53
N ALA A 812 6.34 -21.46 -6.29
CA ALA A 812 7.16 -21.61 -5.09
C ALA A 812 6.32 -21.97 -3.86
N VAL A 813 6.95 -22.68 -2.92
CA VAL A 813 6.42 -22.87 -1.57
C VAL A 813 7.06 -21.85 -0.65
N HIS A 814 6.25 -21.11 0.09
CA HIS A 814 6.68 -20.12 1.06
C HIS A 814 6.30 -20.57 2.48
N VAL A 815 7.20 -20.40 3.40
CA VAL A 815 6.97 -20.57 4.85
C VAL A 815 7.13 -19.22 5.52
N THR A 816 6.10 -18.76 6.23
CA THR A 816 6.13 -17.47 6.93
C THR A 816 5.82 -17.69 8.40
N PHE A 817 6.70 -17.26 9.27
CA PHE A 817 6.52 -17.19 10.71
C PHE A 817 6.27 -15.74 11.12
N GLN A 818 5.24 -15.49 11.91
CA GLN A 818 4.91 -14.17 12.46
C GLN A 818 4.72 -14.29 13.96
N TYR A 819 5.32 -13.36 14.72
CA TYR A 819 5.13 -13.20 16.16
C TYR A 819 4.76 -11.77 16.50
N ASN A 820 3.72 -11.56 17.34
CA ASN A 820 3.28 -10.26 17.80
C ASN A 820 3.33 -10.23 19.33
N PHE A 821 3.80 -9.13 19.89
CA PHE A 821 3.88 -8.90 21.32
C PHE A 821 3.23 -7.56 21.71
N GLY A 822 2.97 -7.38 23.01
CA GLY A 822 2.20 -6.26 23.52
C GLY A 822 0.69 -6.50 23.44
N GLN A 823 -0.10 -5.49 23.71
CA GLN A 823 -1.56 -5.56 23.53
C GLN A 823 -1.86 -5.51 22.02
N ALA A 824 -2.86 -6.28 21.57
CA ALA A 824 -3.30 -6.20 20.19
C ALA A 824 -3.69 -4.75 19.86
N PRO A 825 -3.29 -4.21 18.69
CA PRO A 825 -3.61 -2.83 18.33
C PRO A 825 -5.11 -2.59 18.51
N ARG A 826 -5.48 -1.76 19.48
CA ARG A 826 -6.85 -1.24 19.59
C ARG A 826 -7.00 -0.27 18.44
N VAL A 827 -7.46 -0.79 17.34
CA VAL A 827 -7.75 0.04 16.18
C VAL A 827 -8.82 1.04 16.60
N ARG A 828 -8.44 2.29 16.81
CA ARG A 828 -9.40 3.38 16.70
C ARG A 828 -9.95 3.31 15.28
N GLN A 829 -11.18 2.81 15.13
CA GLN A 829 -11.92 3.10 13.91
C GLN A 829 -11.80 4.61 13.67
N PRO A 830 -11.47 5.07 12.45
CA PRO A 830 -11.88 6.41 12.08
C PRO A 830 -13.36 6.39 12.40
N ARG A 831 -13.82 7.23 13.32
CA ARG A 831 -15.25 7.33 13.61
C ARG A 831 -15.93 7.41 12.26
N GLN A 832 -16.63 6.34 11.85
CA GLN A 832 -17.75 6.52 10.95
C GLN A 832 -18.48 7.71 11.52
N GLN A 833 -18.80 8.69 10.67
CA GLN A 833 -19.65 9.80 11.05
C GLN A 833 -20.78 9.18 11.84
N ASP A 834 -20.78 9.40 13.16
CA ASP A 834 -21.92 9.01 13.98
C ASP A 834 -23.13 9.58 13.28
N PRO A 835 -24.21 8.81 12.99
CA PRO A 835 -25.44 9.41 12.52
C PRO A 835 -25.77 10.51 13.52
N PRO A 836 -26.24 11.68 13.06
CA PRO A 836 -26.60 12.78 13.94
C PRO A 836 -27.52 12.23 15.03
N PRO A 837 -27.35 12.65 16.30
CA PRO A 837 -28.22 12.19 17.38
C PRO A 837 -29.65 12.41 16.94
N GLN A 838 -30.45 11.36 16.91
CA GLN A 838 -31.89 11.47 16.67
C GLN A 838 -32.41 12.46 17.70
N SER A 839 -32.85 13.60 17.22
CA SER A 839 -33.58 14.56 18.04
C SER A 839 -34.82 13.85 18.55
N GLY A 840 -34.81 13.50 19.84
CA GLY A 840 -35.98 13.02 20.53
C GLY A 840 -37.09 14.02 20.30
N SER A 841 -38.17 13.56 19.76
CA SER A 841 -39.41 14.35 19.60
C SER A 841 -39.89 14.78 21.00
N PRO A 842 -40.00 16.05 21.32
CA PRO A 842 -40.57 16.50 22.58
C PRO A 842 -42.07 16.70 22.43
N PHE A 843 -42.85 15.65 22.18
CA PHE A 843 -44.31 15.66 22.36
C PHE A 843 -44.82 14.23 22.47
N GLY A 844 -44.88 13.75 23.71
CA GLY A 844 -45.81 12.74 24.16
C GLY A 844 -46.84 13.45 25.03
N GLY A 845 -48.07 13.60 24.55
CA GLY A 845 -49.26 13.89 25.26
C GLY A 845 -50.31 12.89 24.86
#